data_dd97dcb45542994fe91b4c4cfe835dfc
#
_entry.id   dd97dcb45542994fe91b4c4cfe835dfc
#
_cell.length_a   1.000
_cell.length_b   1.000
_cell.length_c   1.000
_cell.angle_alpha   90.00
_cell.angle_beta   90.00
_cell.angle_gamma   90.00
#
_symmetry.space_group_name_H-M   'P 1'
#
loop_
_entity.id
_entity.type
_entity.pdbx_description
1 polymer ?
#
loop_
_entity_poly.entity_id
_entity_poly.type
_entity_poly.pdbx_seq_one_letter_code
_entity_poly.pdbx_strand_id
1 'polypeptide(L)'
;MDGRLTSHREQATDVRGSMRAPLGFWRAGKLLLLTLLMFLSVASSATNYVYDSSGKLVAVSDDVGSSARYIYDSIGNLLTVDRFAAGQLAIFTFSPGRGAPGTTVKIKGQGFSTTATQNAVKFNGVVATTVAATVNEITATVPAGATTGPISVALGTAVAASSVNFVVDAAAAVPTITSVAPTLVAVGEQVTIAGKQLLPVVGQTSTLLNGRAVATSSSSNTQIVFPVPTKVGSGKVTIITPYGSATSSQDVVVAPTGVETANIESVKRLGLNAVAQTLAVNATGKAVAVLYDAAVGDFPSLQFSGLGAVTLEYTAYGPTNVSIASGSVSAANPTIHLPRVSVSGTYLLVLRPSSAPSSWKLAVEKAPLLAVNGSVLSQTLSAAVQSKRILFNATAGQNLGLALSDLVTPNTTNYAYLTVYKSDGSAVASQLCYAANNGCQTNLVNLEAGTYSAVITPPYDGDRTMSFKSTLSTDVTGTLAADKVQALTLGRRGQNGRLSFAGTAGQTMALQVAAQATAPAGRTTYYTVYKPDGAALASTSIGTSSATILNLPNLPVTGTYTVFIDPYQGETLSTQLTLATGTTSGQVTNGASGSFATSIPEQSVYLTFTATAGQNLGLALSDLVTPNTTNYAYLTVYKSDGGAVASQLCYAANNGCQTNLVNLEAGTYSAVITPPYDGDRTMSFKSTLSTDVTGTLAADKVQTLTLGRRGQNGRLSFAGTAGQTVALQVAAQATAPADRLTYYTVYKPDGAVLNSTYAGSNGTSATTLNLPNLPATGTYTVFVDPYQGETLSTQLTLATGTTSGQVTNGASGSFATTVPGQNVYLTFTATAGQNMGFALSNLVTPNSTNAVYFVVYRADGAGIASQNCYVSSGGCQVNLANLDAGTYSVVITPPYNGDQTMSFKSTLSTDVTGTLVADKVQTLTLGRRGQNGRLSFAGTAGQTVALQVAGQTTVPAERTTYYTVYKPDGAHLNSVGATSEATLSLSNLPATGTYTIYVDPYYGETLSAQLTLTSSK
;
A
#
# COMPACT_ATOMS: atom_id res chain seq x y z
N MET A 1 30.38 31.67 9.37
CA MET A 1 30.35 32.93 8.64
C MET A 1 28.90 33.08 8.21
N ASP A 2 28.08 33.61 9.07
CA ASP A 2 27.68 35.00 9.27
C ASP A 2 27.09 35.59 8.00
N GLY A 3 25.91 36.13 7.96
CA GLY A 3 25.04 36.93 8.80
C GLY A 3 23.61 36.94 8.23
N ARG A 4 22.67 36.90 8.95
CA ARG A 4 21.91 37.94 9.74
C ARG A 4 21.51 39.19 8.96
N LEU A 5 20.21 39.49 8.95
CA LEU A 5 19.47 40.61 9.54
C LEU A 5 18.11 40.77 8.83
N THR A 6 17.08 40.70 9.49
CA THR A 6 16.16 41.48 10.36
C THR A 6 15.00 42.14 9.58
N SER A 7 13.84 41.75 9.90
CA SER A 7 12.71 42.36 10.64
C SER A 7 12.22 43.73 10.14
N HIS A 8 10.92 43.86 9.91
CA HIS A 8 10.15 44.96 10.52
C HIS A 8 8.66 44.54 10.68
N ARG A 9 8.23 44.63 11.93
CA ARG A 9 6.85 44.78 12.40
C ARG A 9 6.43 46.23 12.22
N GLU A 10 5.16 46.49 11.95
CA GLU A 10 4.47 47.63 12.54
C GLU A 10 3.02 47.30 12.85
N GLN A 11 2.69 47.62 14.08
CA GLN A 11 1.36 47.65 14.72
C GLN A 11 0.71 49.02 14.50
N ALA A 12 -0.57 49.06 14.57
CA ALA A 12 -1.39 50.06 15.26
C ALA A 12 -2.85 50.00 14.78
N THR A 13 -3.88 50.20 15.48
CA THR A 13 -4.30 50.44 16.85
C THR A 13 -5.83 50.47 16.87
N ASP A 14 -6.36 49.99 17.96
CA ASP A 14 -7.73 49.94 18.44
C ASP A 14 -8.43 51.34 18.48
N VAL A 15 -9.73 51.39 18.08
CA VAL A 15 -10.68 52.36 18.63
C VAL A 15 -12.05 51.73 18.81
N ARG A 16 -12.47 51.63 20.07
CA ARG A 16 -13.78 51.28 20.55
C ARG A 16 -14.80 52.41 20.32
N GLY A 17 -16.02 52.02 20.02
CA GLY A 17 -17.22 52.87 20.10
C GLY A 17 -18.48 52.06 20.20
N SER A 18 -19.01 51.96 21.41
CA SER A 18 -20.27 51.26 21.78
C SER A 18 -21.51 52.01 21.30
N MET A 19 -22.57 51.28 20.85
CA MET A 19 -23.98 51.60 21.18
C MET A 19 -24.89 50.44 20.95
N ARG A 20 -25.80 50.25 21.92
CA ARG A 20 -26.76 49.15 22.06
C ARG A 20 -28.03 49.33 21.22
N ALA A 21 -28.50 48.23 20.62
CA ALA A 21 -29.81 47.59 20.40
C ALA A 21 -31.06 48.48 20.01
N PRO A 22 -32.11 47.93 19.37
CA PRO A 22 -32.72 46.64 19.66
C PRO A 22 -33.13 45.76 18.43
N LEU A 23 -33.44 44.54 18.77
CA LEU A 23 -33.99 43.38 18.07
C LEU A 23 -35.19 43.68 17.13
N GLY A 24 -35.22 42.89 16.03
CA GLY A 24 -36.47 42.58 15.38
C GLY A 24 -36.35 42.16 13.92
N PHE A 25 -36.64 40.86 13.65
CA PHE A 25 -37.14 40.38 12.36
C PHE A 25 -36.38 40.68 11.05
N TRP A 26 -35.21 40.07 10.81
CA TRP A 26 -34.68 39.90 9.45
C TRP A 26 -33.61 38.79 9.35
N ARG A 27 -33.89 37.64 9.89
CA ARG A 27 -32.97 36.47 9.74
C ARG A 27 -33.49 35.28 8.92
N ALA A 28 -34.73 35.29 8.48
CA ALA A 28 -35.27 34.18 7.67
C ALA A 28 -35.09 34.36 6.15
N GLY A 29 -34.99 35.60 5.65
CA GLY A 29 -34.90 35.87 4.21
C GLY A 29 -33.49 35.74 3.61
N LYS A 30 -32.39 35.93 4.41
CA LYS A 30 -31.02 35.82 3.89
C LYS A 30 -30.49 34.41 3.90
N LEU A 31 -31.02 33.52 4.73
CA LEU A 31 -30.58 32.11 4.72
C LEU A 31 -31.21 31.33 3.55
N LEU A 32 -32.44 31.72 3.13
CA LEU A 32 -33.10 31.09 1.97
C LEU A 32 -32.49 31.58 0.63
N LEU A 33 -31.99 32.82 0.58
CA LEU A 33 -31.29 33.34 -0.61
C LEU A 33 -29.85 32.82 -0.74
N LEU A 34 -29.16 32.51 0.37
CA LEU A 34 -27.83 31.92 0.35
C LEU A 34 -27.86 30.42 0.05
N THR A 35 -28.91 29.69 0.47
CA THR A 35 -29.11 28.28 0.11
C THR A 35 -29.63 28.10 -1.32
N LEU A 36 -30.35 29.08 -1.88
CA LEU A 36 -30.73 29.07 -3.30
C LEU A 36 -29.59 29.48 -4.23
N LEU A 37 -28.58 30.23 -3.76
CA LEU A 37 -27.35 30.51 -4.51
C LEU A 37 -26.28 29.38 -4.41
N MET A 38 -26.38 28.46 -3.49
CA MET A 38 -25.47 27.29 -3.39
C MET A 38 -25.90 26.08 -4.25
N PHE A 39 -27.11 26.15 -4.87
CA PHE A 39 -27.56 25.14 -5.84
C PHE A 39 -27.46 25.56 -7.31
N LEU A 40 -26.90 26.75 -7.61
CA LEU A 40 -26.36 26.96 -8.95
C LEU A 40 -24.93 26.37 -8.99
N SER A 41 -24.83 25.05 -9.11
CA SER A 41 -23.68 24.44 -9.74
C SER A 41 -23.53 25.11 -11.11
N VAL A 42 -22.48 25.88 -11.30
CA VAL A 42 -22.04 26.31 -12.63
C VAL A 42 -21.61 25.01 -13.33
N ALA A 43 -22.56 24.36 -13.98
CA ALA A 43 -22.24 23.41 -15.03
C ALA A 43 -21.30 24.16 -15.99
N SER A 44 -20.11 23.68 -16.23
CA SER A 44 -19.23 24.24 -17.25
C SER A 44 -19.93 23.97 -18.57
N SER A 45 -20.64 24.97 -19.06
CA SER A 45 -21.37 24.87 -20.32
C SER A 45 -20.37 24.73 -21.46
N ALA A 46 -20.50 23.64 -22.23
CA ALA A 46 -19.75 23.46 -23.47
C ALA A 46 -20.31 24.47 -24.49
N THR A 47 -19.69 25.64 -24.55
CA THR A 47 -20.09 26.71 -25.46
C THR A 47 -19.58 26.41 -26.88
N ASN A 48 -20.47 26.30 -27.84
CA ASN A 48 -20.16 26.05 -29.24
C ASN A 48 -20.02 27.37 -29.99
N TYR A 49 -18.89 27.59 -30.65
CA TYR A 49 -18.57 28.82 -31.41
C TYR A 49 -18.68 28.55 -32.92
N VAL A 50 -19.43 29.40 -33.61
CA VAL A 50 -19.58 29.35 -35.07
C VAL A 50 -18.87 30.54 -35.70
N TYR A 51 -17.99 30.22 -36.65
CA TYR A 51 -17.20 31.22 -37.36
C TYR A 51 -17.63 31.21 -38.85
N ASP A 52 -17.55 32.38 -39.49
CA ASP A 52 -17.73 32.49 -40.93
C ASP A 52 -16.49 32.00 -41.67
N SER A 53 -16.52 32.05 -43.01
CA SER A 53 -15.38 31.64 -43.88
C SER A 53 -14.15 32.51 -43.77
N SER A 54 -14.24 33.69 -43.16
CA SER A 54 -13.12 34.60 -42.88
C SER A 54 -12.49 34.38 -41.51
N GLY A 55 -13.09 33.50 -40.70
CA GLY A 55 -12.67 33.22 -39.34
C GLY A 55 -13.24 34.19 -38.28
N LYS A 56 -14.24 34.97 -38.63
CA LYS A 56 -14.92 35.90 -37.71
C LYS A 56 -16.01 35.13 -36.91
N LEU A 57 -16.12 35.32 -35.60
CA LEU A 57 -17.14 34.73 -34.77
C LEU A 57 -18.51 35.29 -35.12
N VAL A 58 -19.44 34.44 -35.58
CA VAL A 58 -20.80 34.82 -36.01
C VAL A 58 -21.89 34.27 -35.15
N ALA A 59 -21.64 33.24 -34.36
CA ALA A 59 -22.58 32.79 -33.34
C ALA A 59 -21.91 32.03 -32.21
N VAL A 60 -22.59 32.00 -31.04
CA VAL A 60 -22.23 31.23 -29.86
C VAL A 60 -23.49 30.51 -29.39
N SER A 61 -23.40 29.21 -29.10
CA SER A 61 -24.51 28.42 -28.53
C SER A 61 -24.07 27.83 -27.18
N ASP A 62 -24.97 27.83 -26.22
CA ASP A 62 -24.77 27.18 -24.92
C ASP A 62 -25.09 25.67 -25.02
N ASP A 63 -24.90 24.94 -23.95
CA ASP A 63 -25.13 23.50 -23.82
C ASP A 63 -26.62 23.11 -23.78
N VAL A 64 -27.51 24.06 -23.49
CA VAL A 64 -28.97 23.87 -23.54
C VAL A 64 -29.55 24.22 -24.92
N GLY A 65 -28.69 24.67 -25.87
CA GLY A 65 -29.07 24.96 -27.27
C GLY A 65 -29.63 26.35 -27.52
N SER A 66 -29.55 27.27 -26.56
CA SER A 66 -29.81 28.69 -26.80
C SER A 66 -28.62 29.34 -27.48
N SER A 67 -28.82 30.31 -28.36
CA SER A 67 -27.72 30.91 -29.10
C SER A 67 -27.79 32.41 -29.24
N ALA A 68 -26.67 33.01 -29.57
CA ALA A 68 -26.54 34.44 -29.91
C ALA A 68 -25.83 34.54 -31.25
N ARG A 69 -26.46 35.27 -32.22
CA ARG A 69 -25.83 35.59 -33.53
C ARG A 69 -25.31 37.00 -33.53
N TYR A 70 -24.05 37.18 -33.95
CA TYR A 70 -23.37 38.46 -34.04
C TYR A 70 -23.42 38.96 -35.50
N ILE A 71 -23.91 40.14 -35.72
CA ILE A 71 -24.02 40.76 -37.04
C ILE A 71 -23.07 41.97 -37.04
N TYR A 72 -22.21 42.06 -38.06
CA TYR A 72 -21.17 43.08 -38.19
C TYR A 72 -21.40 43.91 -39.45
N ASP A 73 -20.89 45.15 -39.42
CA ASP A 73 -20.78 45.98 -40.59
C ASP A 73 -19.64 45.52 -41.52
N SER A 74 -19.47 46.17 -42.68
CA SER A 74 -18.49 45.81 -43.69
C SER A 74 -17.03 46.04 -43.25
N ILE A 75 -16.83 46.83 -42.21
CA ILE A 75 -15.48 47.14 -41.64
C ILE A 75 -15.21 46.34 -40.39
N GLY A 76 -16.19 45.53 -39.89
CA GLY A 76 -16.01 44.59 -38.77
C GLY A 76 -16.53 45.08 -37.43
N ASN A 77 -17.22 46.20 -37.32
CA ASN A 77 -17.85 46.63 -36.08
C ASN A 77 -19.14 45.82 -35.82
N LEU A 78 -19.40 45.46 -34.58
CA LEU A 78 -20.60 44.74 -34.17
C LEU A 78 -21.79 45.67 -34.26
N LEU A 79 -22.78 45.31 -35.09
CA LEU A 79 -24.01 46.04 -35.27
C LEU A 79 -25.11 45.57 -34.31
N THR A 80 -25.37 44.26 -34.24
CA THR A 80 -26.39 43.69 -33.41
C THR A 80 -26.02 42.31 -32.89
N VAL A 81 -26.68 41.89 -31.79
CA VAL A 81 -26.61 40.52 -31.27
C VAL A 81 -28.05 40.00 -31.17
N ASP A 82 -28.40 39.08 -32.06
CA ASP A 82 -29.69 38.41 -32.04
C ASP A 82 -29.63 37.20 -31.10
N ARG A 83 -30.62 37.01 -30.26
CA ARG A 83 -30.74 35.89 -29.35
C ARG A 83 -31.87 34.94 -29.79
N PHE A 84 -31.56 33.63 -29.70
CA PHE A 84 -32.44 32.56 -30.09
C PHE A 84 -32.59 31.55 -28.95
N ALA A 85 -33.82 31.16 -28.64
CA ALA A 85 -34.12 30.11 -27.70
C ALA A 85 -33.66 28.74 -28.23
N ALA A 86 -33.50 27.77 -27.35
CA ALA A 86 -33.16 26.40 -27.71
C ALA A 86 -34.18 25.84 -28.71
N GLY A 87 -33.69 25.28 -29.81
CA GLY A 87 -34.52 24.73 -30.90
C GLY A 87 -35.23 25.76 -31.78
N GLN A 88 -35.13 27.07 -31.54
CA GLN A 88 -35.68 28.11 -32.41
C GLN A 88 -34.92 28.10 -33.74
N LEU A 89 -35.65 28.10 -34.86
CA LEU A 89 -35.06 28.10 -36.20
C LEU A 89 -34.26 29.38 -36.47
N ALA A 90 -32.95 29.23 -36.78
CA ALA A 90 -32.05 30.36 -37.06
C ALA A 90 -30.94 29.97 -38.06
N ILE A 91 -30.58 30.94 -38.93
CA ILE A 91 -29.37 30.86 -39.79
C ILE A 91 -28.30 31.75 -39.19
N PHE A 92 -27.10 31.20 -38.94
CA PHE A 92 -25.96 31.96 -38.41
C PHE A 92 -25.02 32.44 -39.52
N THR A 93 -24.65 31.54 -40.46
CA THR A 93 -23.81 31.86 -41.61
C THR A 93 -23.98 30.83 -42.70
N PHE A 94 -23.44 31.10 -43.87
CA PHE A 94 -23.42 30.16 -45.00
C PHE A 94 -22.12 30.31 -45.78
N SER A 95 -21.71 29.25 -46.49
CA SER A 95 -20.50 29.24 -47.28
C SER A 95 -20.64 28.27 -48.46
N PRO A 96 -20.19 28.64 -49.69
CA PRO A 96 -19.66 29.94 -50.07
C PRO A 96 -20.70 31.09 -50.03
N GLY A 97 -20.23 32.35 -49.94
CA GLY A 97 -21.08 33.53 -49.90
C GLY A 97 -21.64 33.97 -51.28
N ARG A 98 -21.12 33.38 -52.39
CA ARG A 98 -21.56 33.58 -53.77
C ARG A 98 -21.33 32.36 -54.60
N GLY A 99 -22.06 32.24 -55.71
CA GLY A 99 -21.90 31.14 -56.62
C GLY A 99 -22.90 31.20 -57.77
N ALA A 100 -22.64 30.43 -58.90
CA ALA A 100 -23.57 30.20 -59.98
C ALA A 100 -24.68 29.23 -59.55
N PRO A 101 -25.82 29.19 -60.29
CA PRO A 101 -26.76 28.07 -60.21
C PRO A 101 -26.02 26.72 -60.28
N GLY A 102 -26.39 25.78 -59.38
CA GLY A 102 -25.67 24.47 -59.24
C GLY A 102 -24.60 24.47 -58.16
N THR A 103 -24.19 25.63 -57.60
CA THR A 103 -23.24 25.70 -56.50
C THR A 103 -23.82 25.06 -55.23
N THR A 104 -23.08 24.20 -54.57
CA THR A 104 -23.46 23.63 -53.27
C THR A 104 -23.07 24.61 -52.14
N VAL A 105 -24.04 24.96 -51.30
CA VAL A 105 -23.90 25.88 -50.15
C VAL A 105 -24.18 25.17 -48.86
N LYS A 106 -23.29 25.30 -47.86
CA LYS A 106 -23.47 24.85 -46.50
C LYS A 106 -24.01 26.00 -45.67
N ILE A 107 -25.17 25.78 -45.05
CA ILE A 107 -25.86 26.75 -44.20
C ILE A 107 -25.76 26.29 -42.77
N LYS A 108 -25.08 27.03 -41.92
CA LYS A 108 -24.94 26.74 -40.47
C LYS A 108 -25.96 27.54 -39.69
N GLY A 109 -26.61 26.89 -38.72
CA GLY A 109 -27.68 27.45 -37.92
C GLY A 109 -28.07 26.56 -36.76
N GLN A 110 -29.29 26.67 -36.33
CA GLN A 110 -29.93 25.78 -35.35
C GLN A 110 -31.38 25.53 -35.68
N GLY A 111 -31.99 24.53 -35.03
CA GLY A 111 -33.39 24.19 -35.17
C GLY A 111 -33.78 23.56 -36.52
N PHE A 112 -32.79 23.07 -37.30
CA PHE A 112 -33.07 22.41 -38.56
C PHE A 112 -33.57 20.98 -38.30
N SER A 113 -34.37 20.46 -39.22
CA SER A 113 -34.76 19.04 -39.27
C SER A 113 -33.58 18.21 -39.79
N THR A 114 -33.33 17.04 -39.17
CA THR A 114 -32.39 16.06 -39.69
C THR A 114 -32.86 15.40 -40.99
N THR A 115 -34.18 15.50 -41.31
CA THR A 115 -34.76 15.09 -42.60
C THR A 115 -34.58 16.22 -43.61
N ALA A 116 -33.70 16.05 -44.60
CA ALA A 116 -33.32 17.11 -45.56
C ALA A 116 -34.55 17.76 -46.23
N THR A 117 -35.52 16.97 -46.66
CA THR A 117 -36.71 17.43 -47.36
C THR A 117 -37.71 18.25 -46.53
N GLN A 118 -37.60 18.20 -45.24
CA GLN A 118 -38.44 19.03 -44.34
C GLN A 118 -37.94 20.48 -44.20
N ASN A 119 -36.67 20.74 -44.52
CA ASN A 119 -36.08 22.07 -44.57
C ASN A 119 -36.33 22.72 -45.91
N ALA A 120 -37.35 23.60 -46.06
CA ALA A 120 -37.62 24.31 -47.27
C ALA A 120 -36.60 25.48 -47.46
N VAL A 121 -35.50 25.24 -48.14
CA VAL A 121 -34.47 26.25 -48.43
C VAL A 121 -34.83 27.07 -49.67
N LYS A 122 -34.72 28.42 -49.54
CA LYS A 122 -34.89 29.31 -50.70
C LYS A 122 -33.71 30.28 -50.82
N PHE A 123 -33.24 30.55 -52.04
CA PHE A 123 -32.31 31.60 -52.38
C PHE A 123 -33.10 32.78 -53.01
N ASN A 124 -33.22 33.88 -52.22
CA ASN A 124 -34.01 35.03 -52.62
C ASN A 124 -35.40 34.63 -53.19
N GLY A 125 -36.08 33.74 -52.41
CA GLY A 125 -37.42 33.29 -52.77
C GLY A 125 -37.50 32.08 -53.68
N VAL A 126 -36.45 31.71 -54.44
CA VAL A 126 -36.42 30.55 -55.32
C VAL A 126 -36.06 29.29 -54.52
N VAL A 127 -36.90 28.25 -54.67
CA VAL A 127 -36.76 26.99 -53.91
C VAL A 127 -35.51 26.23 -54.34
N ALA A 128 -34.72 25.82 -53.39
CA ALA A 128 -33.49 25.06 -53.57
C ALA A 128 -33.67 23.57 -53.22
N THR A 129 -32.85 22.71 -53.80
CA THR A 129 -32.75 21.32 -53.41
C THR A 129 -31.88 21.19 -52.20
N THR A 130 -32.41 20.64 -51.10
CA THR A 130 -31.67 20.31 -49.90
C THR A 130 -31.10 18.90 -50.03
N VAL A 131 -29.78 18.77 -50.02
CA VAL A 131 -29.04 17.51 -50.26
C VAL A 131 -28.85 16.73 -48.97
N ALA A 132 -28.49 17.42 -47.87
CA ALA A 132 -28.28 16.84 -46.54
C ALA A 132 -28.63 17.84 -45.46
N ALA A 133 -29.00 17.34 -44.29
CA ALA A 133 -29.29 18.18 -43.13
C ALA A 133 -28.94 17.47 -41.79
N THR A 134 -28.44 18.26 -40.87
CA THR A 134 -28.30 17.96 -39.42
C THR A 134 -29.02 19.04 -38.66
N VAL A 135 -29.11 18.95 -37.31
CA VAL A 135 -29.75 19.97 -36.48
C VAL A 135 -29.07 21.35 -36.58
N ASN A 136 -27.81 21.41 -37.04
CA ASN A 136 -27.02 22.63 -37.07
C ASN A 136 -26.43 22.98 -38.45
N GLU A 137 -26.55 22.13 -39.49
CA GLU A 137 -26.04 22.37 -40.82
C GLU A 137 -26.98 21.81 -41.88
N ILE A 138 -27.28 22.61 -42.91
CA ILE A 138 -27.97 22.20 -44.13
C ILE A 138 -27.02 22.35 -45.32
N THR A 139 -27.04 21.37 -46.24
CA THR A 139 -26.38 21.45 -47.51
C THR A 139 -27.44 21.57 -48.62
N ALA A 140 -27.43 22.71 -49.30
CA ALA A 140 -28.39 23.01 -50.38
C ALA A 140 -27.68 23.45 -51.65
N THR A 141 -28.34 23.24 -52.82
CA THR A 141 -27.84 23.62 -54.13
C THR A 141 -28.54 24.88 -54.63
N VAL A 142 -27.76 25.87 -55.06
CA VAL A 142 -28.29 27.13 -55.67
C VAL A 142 -29.20 26.77 -56.84
N PRO A 143 -30.48 27.12 -56.83
CA PRO A 143 -31.42 26.74 -57.85
C PRO A 143 -31.25 27.55 -59.17
N ALA A 144 -31.65 26.97 -60.28
CA ALA A 144 -31.76 27.72 -61.52
C ALA A 144 -32.78 28.86 -61.33
N GLY A 145 -32.46 30.07 -61.83
CA GLY A 145 -33.30 31.25 -61.63
C GLY A 145 -33.12 31.99 -60.29
N ALA A 146 -32.20 31.50 -59.44
CA ALA A 146 -31.85 32.27 -58.21
C ALA A 146 -31.29 33.65 -58.58
N THR A 147 -31.61 34.65 -57.78
CA THR A 147 -31.04 36.00 -57.87
C THR A 147 -30.36 36.35 -56.52
N THR A 148 -29.45 37.34 -56.59
CA THR A 148 -28.74 37.81 -55.34
C THR A 148 -29.77 38.26 -54.31
N GLY A 149 -29.64 37.72 -53.06
CA GLY A 149 -30.56 38.03 -51.97
C GLY A 149 -30.34 37.07 -50.77
N PRO A 150 -31.19 37.16 -49.74
CA PRO A 150 -31.04 36.34 -48.57
C PRO A 150 -31.35 34.86 -48.81
N ILE A 151 -30.69 33.98 -48.11
CA ILE A 151 -31.08 32.59 -47.98
C ILE A 151 -32.13 32.49 -46.86
N SER A 152 -33.22 31.79 -47.11
CA SER A 152 -34.21 31.48 -46.07
C SER A 152 -34.40 29.97 -45.92
N VAL A 153 -34.68 29.52 -44.69
CA VAL A 153 -35.04 28.15 -44.36
C VAL A 153 -36.39 28.19 -43.66
N ALA A 154 -37.33 27.39 -44.15
CA ALA A 154 -38.62 27.21 -43.48
C ALA A 154 -38.76 25.75 -42.98
N LEU A 155 -39.28 25.59 -41.78
CA LEU A 155 -39.65 24.32 -41.15
C LEU A 155 -41.07 24.44 -40.60
N GLY A 156 -42.04 23.88 -41.30
CA GLY A 156 -43.45 24.14 -41.00
C GLY A 156 -43.79 25.64 -41.18
N THR A 157 -44.31 26.28 -40.14
CA THR A 157 -44.64 27.72 -40.14
C THR A 157 -43.46 28.60 -39.70
N ALA A 158 -42.41 28.03 -39.14
CA ALA A 158 -41.22 28.79 -38.73
C ALA A 158 -40.35 29.12 -39.94
N VAL A 159 -39.89 30.39 -40.05
CA VAL A 159 -39.00 30.83 -41.11
C VAL A 159 -37.80 31.58 -40.51
N ALA A 160 -36.59 31.25 -40.94
CA ALA A 160 -35.38 31.99 -40.63
C ALA A 160 -34.72 32.48 -41.95
N ALA A 161 -34.15 33.71 -41.87
CA ALA A 161 -33.38 34.26 -43.01
C ALA A 161 -31.96 34.60 -42.60
N SER A 162 -31.04 34.55 -43.57
CA SER A 162 -29.64 34.98 -43.36
C SER A 162 -29.56 36.50 -43.18
N SER A 163 -28.60 36.97 -42.41
CA SER A 163 -28.31 38.38 -42.14
C SER A 163 -27.57 39.07 -43.31
N VAL A 164 -27.02 38.25 -44.20
CA VAL A 164 -26.29 38.72 -45.40
C VAL A 164 -26.85 38.04 -46.65
N ASN A 165 -26.74 38.71 -47.83
CA ASN A 165 -27.18 38.16 -49.10
C ASN A 165 -26.18 37.13 -49.65
N PHE A 166 -26.74 36.06 -50.24
CA PHE A 166 -25.99 35.21 -51.17
C PHE A 166 -25.90 35.90 -52.51
N VAL A 167 -24.72 36.04 -53.06
CA VAL A 167 -24.52 36.69 -54.36
C VAL A 167 -24.58 35.62 -55.46
N VAL A 168 -25.54 35.72 -56.35
CA VAL A 168 -25.62 34.87 -57.54
C VAL A 168 -24.76 35.48 -58.63
N ASP A 169 -23.76 34.73 -59.07
CA ASP A 169 -22.78 35.18 -60.05
C ASP A 169 -22.63 34.06 -61.12
N ALA A 170 -23.11 34.31 -62.32
CA ALA A 170 -23.10 33.34 -63.42
C ALA A 170 -21.68 32.96 -63.88
N ALA A 171 -20.69 33.84 -63.60
CA ALA A 171 -19.27 33.58 -63.90
C ALA A 171 -18.55 32.91 -62.72
N ALA A 172 -19.28 32.56 -61.64
CA ALA A 172 -18.73 31.95 -60.44
C ALA A 172 -18.12 30.58 -60.79
N ALA A 173 -16.83 30.39 -60.44
CA ALA A 173 -16.20 29.08 -60.51
C ALA A 173 -15.41 28.84 -59.19
N VAL A 174 -15.58 27.67 -58.58
CA VAL A 174 -14.81 27.26 -57.37
C VAL A 174 -13.33 27.16 -57.75
N PRO A 175 -12.45 27.51 -56.80
CA PRO A 175 -11.03 27.32 -56.99
C PRO A 175 -10.68 25.84 -57.22
N THR A 176 -9.67 25.54 -57.95
CA THR A 176 -9.08 24.20 -58.07
C THR A 176 -7.58 24.30 -57.91
N ILE A 177 -7.01 23.38 -57.11
CA ILE A 177 -5.58 23.24 -56.94
C ILE A 177 -5.14 22.05 -57.81
N THR A 178 -4.23 22.29 -58.76
CA THR A 178 -3.68 21.24 -59.65
C THR A 178 -2.36 20.69 -59.11
N SER A 179 -1.54 21.52 -58.48
CA SER A 179 -0.30 21.09 -57.84
C SER A 179 0.14 22.03 -56.73
N VAL A 180 0.97 21.50 -55.85
CA VAL A 180 1.68 22.24 -54.81
C VAL A 180 3.14 21.80 -54.83
N ALA A 181 4.07 22.72 -54.94
CA ALA A 181 5.50 22.42 -55.04
C ALA A 181 6.34 23.51 -54.40
N PRO A 182 7.45 23.16 -53.75
CA PRO A 182 7.84 21.80 -53.37
C PRO A 182 6.93 21.25 -52.22
N THR A 183 6.86 19.92 -52.13
CA THR A 183 6.07 19.24 -51.04
C THR A 183 6.87 18.98 -49.79
N LEU A 184 8.17 19.22 -49.78
CA LEU A 184 9.07 19.17 -48.65
C LEU A 184 9.87 20.46 -48.60
N VAL A 185 9.71 21.26 -47.55
CA VAL A 185 10.24 22.62 -47.45
C VAL A 185 10.74 22.90 -46.03
N ALA A 186 11.69 23.80 -45.93
CA ALA A 186 12.07 24.39 -44.63
C ALA A 186 11.23 25.65 -44.35
N VAL A 187 11.22 26.07 -43.07
CA VAL A 187 10.61 27.33 -42.67
C VAL A 187 11.28 28.49 -43.41
N GLY A 188 10.48 29.38 -44.00
CA GLY A 188 10.94 30.53 -44.79
C GLY A 188 11.05 30.24 -46.29
N GLU A 189 11.10 28.97 -46.73
CA GLU A 189 11.12 28.63 -48.13
C GLU A 189 9.77 28.87 -48.81
N GLN A 190 9.78 29.06 -50.10
CA GLN A 190 8.60 29.37 -50.94
C GLN A 190 7.88 28.10 -51.32
N VAL A 191 6.56 28.12 -51.17
CA VAL A 191 5.65 27.11 -51.72
C VAL A 191 4.82 27.75 -52.80
N THR A 192 4.78 27.11 -53.98
CA THR A 192 3.98 27.52 -55.12
C THR A 192 2.77 26.60 -55.27
N ILE A 193 1.59 27.20 -55.31
CA ILE A 193 0.32 26.53 -55.63
C ILE A 193 -0.04 26.87 -57.07
N ALA A 194 -0.23 25.88 -57.92
CA ALA A 194 -0.82 26.08 -59.24
C ALA A 194 -2.27 25.58 -59.24
N GLY A 195 -3.11 26.28 -60.03
CA GLY A 195 -4.52 25.95 -60.08
C GLY A 195 -5.32 26.82 -61.05
N LYS A 196 -6.62 26.86 -60.83
CA LYS A 196 -7.51 27.75 -61.56
C LYS A 196 -8.45 28.43 -60.55
N GLN A 197 -8.86 29.67 -60.88
CA GLN A 197 -9.77 30.45 -60.03
C GLN A 197 -9.22 30.64 -58.60
N LEU A 198 -7.90 30.79 -58.46
CA LEU A 198 -7.26 30.95 -57.17
C LEU A 198 -7.40 32.37 -56.64
N LEU A 199 -7.57 33.35 -57.52
CA LEU A 199 -7.75 34.78 -57.16
C LEU A 199 -8.91 35.39 -58.00
N PRO A 200 -10.14 34.84 -57.91
CA PRO A 200 -11.23 35.31 -58.71
C PRO A 200 -11.70 36.71 -58.36
N VAL A 201 -11.44 37.15 -57.11
CA VAL A 201 -11.73 38.48 -56.59
C VAL A 201 -10.51 38.95 -55.80
N VAL A 202 -9.86 40.04 -56.26
CA VAL A 202 -8.64 40.57 -55.64
C VAL A 202 -8.92 40.94 -54.18
N GLY A 203 -8.05 40.50 -53.24
CA GLY A 203 -8.11 40.77 -51.82
C GLY A 203 -9.15 39.89 -51.03
N GLN A 204 -9.85 38.98 -51.72
CA GLN A 204 -10.85 38.10 -51.06
C GLN A 204 -10.44 36.61 -51.08
N THR A 205 -9.17 36.32 -51.29
CA THR A 205 -8.66 34.95 -51.23
C THR A 205 -7.81 34.75 -49.96
N SER A 206 -8.13 33.71 -49.21
CA SER A 206 -7.34 33.26 -48.08
C SER A 206 -6.59 31.99 -48.41
N THR A 207 -5.29 31.96 -48.14
CA THR A 207 -4.45 30.76 -48.28
C THR A 207 -4.15 30.20 -46.92
N LEU A 208 -4.43 28.93 -46.72
CA LEU A 208 -4.17 28.21 -45.44
C LEU A 208 -3.21 27.07 -45.68
N LEU A 209 -2.26 26.86 -44.78
CA LEU A 209 -1.48 25.64 -44.67
C LEU A 209 -1.82 24.97 -43.33
N ASN A 210 -2.22 23.72 -43.34
CA ASN A 210 -2.66 22.98 -42.16
C ASN A 210 -3.73 23.75 -41.35
N GLY A 211 -4.70 24.35 -42.05
CA GLY A 211 -5.78 25.16 -41.44
C GLY A 211 -5.36 26.53 -40.88
N ARG A 212 -4.11 26.95 -41.09
CA ARG A 212 -3.59 28.22 -40.58
C ARG A 212 -3.32 29.19 -41.73
N ALA A 213 -3.75 30.43 -41.60
CA ALA A 213 -3.56 31.45 -42.62
C ALA A 213 -2.07 31.74 -42.84
N VAL A 214 -1.69 31.83 -44.09
CA VAL A 214 -0.32 32.19 -44.51
C VAL A 214 -0.37 33.43 -45.41
N ALA A 215 0.60 34.32 -45.20
CA ALA A 215 0.73 35.50 -46.06
C ALA A 215 1.35 35.10 -47.40
N THR A 216 0.76 35.56 -48.53
CA THR A 216 1.22 35.25 -49.86
C THR A 216 2.24 36.29 -50.35
N SER A 217 3.31 35.84 -50.98
CA SER A 217 4.31 36.72 -51.57
C SER A 217 3.90 37.17 -53.00
N SER A 218 3.17 36.30 -53.69
CA SER A 218 2.53 36.64 -54.96
C SER A 218 1.25 35.83 -55.16
N SER A 219 0.26 36.40 -55.83
CA SER A 219 -0.98 35.71 -56.11
C SER A 219 -1.57 36.16 -57.46
N SER A 220 -2.07 35.18 -58.19
CA SER A 220 -2.77 35.33 -59.45
C SER A 220 -3.93 34.30 -59.52
N ASN A 221 -4.73 34.40 -60.58
CA ASN A 221 -5.83 33.45 -60.76
C ASN A 221 -5.39 31.98 -61.03
N THR A 222 -4.10 31.78 -61.38
CA THR A 222 -3.54 30.46 -61.70
C THR A 222 -2.39 30.05 -60.79
N GLN A 223 -1.83 30.94 -59.97
CA GLN A 223 -0.70 30.69 -59.12
C GLN A 223 -0.75 31.53 -57.83
N ILE A 224 -0.44 30.90 -56.73
CA ILE A 224 -0.21 31.56 -55.45
C ILE A 224 1.14 31.06 -54.89
N VAL A 225 1.96 32.01 -54.43
CA VAL A 225 3.25 31.71 -53.79
C VAL A 225 3.26 32.30 -52.38
N PHE A 226 3.75 31.54 -51.42
CA PHE A 226 3.86 31.96 -50.04
C PHE A 226 5.13 31.42 -49.36
N PRO A 227 5.81 32.17 -48.51
CA PRO A 227 6.86 31.64 -47.66
C PRO A 227 6.23 30.91 -46.47
N VAL A 228 6.79 29.77 -46.07
CA VAL A 228 6.29 28.99 -44.92
C VAL A 228 6.58 29.73 -43.60
N PRO A 229 5.57 30.13 -42.83
CA PRO A 229 5.79 30.85 -41.57
C PRO A 229 6.36 29.93 -40.47
N THR A 230 7.04 30.50 -39.48
CA THR A 230 7.68 29.77 -38.36
C THR A 230 6.72 28.97 -37.48
N LYS A 231 5.45 29.39 -37.40
CA LYS A 231 4.43 28.77 -36.54
C LYS A 231 3.33 28.03 -37.30
N VAL A 232 3.67 27.50 -38.46
CA VAL A 232 2.77 26.71 -39.29
C VAL A 232 3.44 25.38 -39.62
N GLY A 233 2.75 24.28 -39.23
CA GLY A 233 3.24 22.92 -39.44
C GLY A 233 2.76 22.29 -40.74
N SER A 234 3.21 21.06 -40.93
CA SER A 234 2.95 20.25 -42.10
C SER A 234 1.46 19.98 -42.30
N GLY A 235 1.00 19.87 -43.53
CA GLY A 235 -0.37 19.50 -43.83
C GLY A 235 -0.80 19.95 -45.23
N LYS A 236 -2.09 19.90 -45.49
CA LYS A 236 -2.68 20.29 -46.78
C LYS A 236 -2.79 21.81 -46.88
N VAL A 237 -2.67 22.25 -48.12
CA VAL A 237 -2.95 23.66 -48.48
C VAL A 237 -4.42 23.79 -48.85
N THR A 238 -5.07 24.83 -48.33
CA THR A 238 -6.46 25.14 -48.65
C THR A 238 -6.54 26.59 -49.16
N ILE A 239 -7.15 26.79 -50.30
CA ILE A 239 -7.50 28.10 -50.82
C ILE A 239 -8.98 28.31 -50.55
N ILE A 240 -9.31 29.46 -49.98
CA ILE A 240 -10.69 29.89 -49.72
C ILE A 240 -10.92 31.16 -50.52
N THR A 241 -11.91 31.11 -51.40
CA THR A 241 -12.34 32.25 -52.20
C THR A 241 -13.82 32.55 -51.88
N PRO A 242 -14.36 33.71 -52.31
CA PRO A 242 -15.80 33.96 -52.18
C PRO A 242 -16.70 32.94 -52.89
N TYR A 243 -16.16 32.15 -53.85
CA TYR A 243 -16.92 31.15 -54.63
C TYR A 243 -16.77 29.73 -54.08
N GLY A 244 -16.01 29.51 -53.07
CA GLY A 244 -15.78 28.23 -52.41
C GLY A 244 -14.32 27.98 -52.01
N SER A 245 -14.00 26.73 -51.68
CA SER A 245 -12.66 26.36 -51.26
C SER A 245 -12.15 25.15 -52.04
N ALA A 246 -10.82 25.07 -52.20
CA ALA A 246 -10.11 23.91 -52.69
C ALA A 246 -8.98 23.51 -51.75
N THR A 247 -8.85 22.22 -51.50
CA THR A 247 -7.76 21.66 -50.67
C THR A 247 -6.87 20.80 -51.53
N SER A 248 -5.55 20.90 -51.36
CA SER A 248 -4.57 20.14 -52.11
C SER A 248 -4.71 18.64 -51.89
N SER A 249 -4.48 17.86 -52.93
CA SER A 249 -4.36 16.39 -52.79
C SER A 249 -3.11 15.98 -52.04
N GLN A 250 -2.01 16.72 -52.22
CA GLN A 250 -0.72 16.50 -51.58
C GLN A 250 -0.61 17.33 -50.28
N ASP A 251 0.20 16.82 -49.36
CA ASP A 251 0.62 17.57 -48.18
C ASP A 251 1.91 18.35 -48.47
N VAL A 252 2.06 19.48 -47.80
CA VAL A 252 3.34 20.17 -47.68
C VAL A 252 3.95 19.75 -46.35
N VAL A 253 5.09 19.11 -46.35
CA VAL A 253 5.88 18.76 -45.18
C VAL A 253 6.80 19.92 -44.88
N VAL A 254 6.57 20.54 -43.71
CA VAL A 254 7.40 21.62 -43.21
C VAL A 254 8.44 21.02 -42.27
N ALA A 255 9.69 21.04 -42.69
CA ALA A 255 10.79 20.59 -41.85
C ALA A 255 10.93 21.53 -40.64
N PRO A 256 10.84 21.00 -39.42
CA PRO A 256 11.01 21.81 -38.21
C PRO A 256 12.43 22.35 -38.11
N THR A 257 12.62 23.44 -37.33
CA THR A 257 13.95 24.01 -37.11
C THR A 257 14.90 22.93 -36.56
N GLY A 258 16.06 22.78 -37.18
CA GLY A 258 17.07 21.77 -36.88
C GLY A 258 16.88 20.43 -37.60
N VAL A 259 15.85 20.32 -38.45
CA VAL A 259 15.66 19.16 -39.36
C VAL A 259 15.91 19.60 -40.80
N GLU A 260 17.04 19.19 -41.34
CA GLU A 260 17.36 19.47 -42.77
C GLU A 260 16.44 18.68 -43.67
N THR A 261 15.86 19.34 -44.68
CA THR A 261 15.01 18.70 -45.73
C THR A 261 15.75 17.56 -46.44
N ALA A 262 17.04 17.76 -46.72
CA ALA A 262 17.90 16.75 -47.30
C ALA A 262 18.03 15.46 -46.47
N ASN A 263 17.77 15.51 -45.18
CA ASN A 263 17.84 14.35 -44.30
C ASN A 263 16.51 13.59 -44.18
N ILE A 264 15.43 14.07 -44.79
CA ILE A 264 14.16 13.34 -44.87
C ILE A 264 14.18 12.49 -46.14
N GLU A 265 14.32 11.17 -45.95
CA GLU A 265 14.40 10.23 -47.08
C GLU A 265 13.03 9.94 -47.70
N SER A 266 12.00 9.85 -46.88
CA SER A 266 10.63 9.58 -47.31
C SER A 266 9.58 10.24 -46.44
N VAL A 267 8.41 10.48 -47.04
CA VAL A 267 7.21 11.01 -46.38
C VAL A 267 6.11 9.98 -46.50
N LYS A 268 5.44 9.70 -45.36
CA LYS A 268 4.27 8.82 -45.34
C LYS A 268 3.12 9.50 -44.59
N ARG A 269 1.89 9.23 -45.04
CA ARG A 269 0.69 9.65 -44.32
C ARG A 269 -0.02 8.43 -43.75
N LEU A 270 -0.31 8.43 -42.44
CA LEU A 270 -0.99 7.37 -41.76
C LEU A 270 -2.37 7.86 -41.28
N GLY A 271 -3.37 7.01 -41.37
CA GLY A 271 -4.68 7.25 -40.75
C GLY A 271 -4.65 6.80 -39.30
N LEU A 272 -5.44 7.48 -38.45
CA LEU A 272 -5.71 6.98 -37.08
C LEU A 272 -6.44 5.63 -37.15
N ASN A 273 -6.00 4.67 -36.35
CA ASN A 273 -6.51 3.29 -36.29
C ASN A 273 -6.37 2.51 -37.61
N ALA A 274 -5.57 3.00 -38.53
CA ALA A 274 -5.26 2.27 -39.78
C ALA A 274 -4.26 1.13 -39.51
N VAL A 275 -4.25 0.16 -40.43
CA VAL A 275 -3.28 -0.95 -40.39
C VAL A 275 -1.85 -0.39 -40.40
N ALA A 276 -0.97 -1.00 -39.60
CA ALA A 276 0.43 -0.61 -39.51
C ALA A 276 1.11 -0.62 -40.88
N GLN A 277 1.81 0.47 -41.23
CA GLN A 277 2.52 0.65 -42.46
C GLN A 277 4.01 0.38 -42.28
N THR A 278 4.64 -0.21 -43.29
CA THR A 278 6.09 -0.40 -43.32
C THR A 278 6.78 0.91 -43.66
N LEU A 279 7.73 1.29 -42.86
CA LEU A 279 8.61 2.43 -43.00
C LEU A 279 10.05 1.91 -43.17
N ALA A 280 10.86 2.57 -43.96
CA ALA A 280 12.25 2.18 -44.14
C ALA A 280 13.15 3.41 -44.32
N VAL A 281 14.39 3.29 -43.88
CA VAL A 281 15.48 4.23 -44.13
C VAL A 281 16.67 3.41 -44.68
N ASN A 282 17.19 3.82 -45.84
CA ASN A 282 18.24 3.10 -46.53
C ASN A 282 19.63 3.69 -46.30
N ALA A 283 19.72 4.97 -45.94
CA ALA A 283 20.98 5.65 -45.72
C ALA A 283 21.14 6.18 -44.30
N THR A 284 22.34 6.06 -43.74
CA THR A 284 22.69 6.54 -42.42
C THR A 284 22.47 8.05 -42.29
N GLY A 285 21.94 8.49 -41.16
CA GLY A 285 21.64 9.90 -40.85
C GLY A 285 20.33 10.41 -41.47
N LYS A 286 19.63 9.60 -42.27
CA LYS A 286 18.32 9.95 -42.81
C LYS A 286 17.18 9.62 -41.85
N ALA A 287 16.01 10.20 -42.12
CA ALA A 287 14.79 10.07 -41.33
C ALA A 287 13.56 9.83 -42.23
N VAL A 288 12.53 9.28 -41.70
CA VAL A 288 11.17 9.25 -42.27
C VAL A 288 10.32 10.30 -41.61
N ALA A 289 9.61 11.08 -42.40
CA ALA A 289 8.55 11.99 -41.95
C ALA A 289 7.20 11.29 -42.06
N VAL A 290 6.44 11.24 -40.97
CA VAL A 290 5.11 10.63 -40.94
C VAL A 290 4.08 11.70 -40.57
N LEU A 291 3.05 11.83 -41.37
CA LEU A 291 1.92 12.72 -41.13
C LEU A 291 0.71 11.92 -40.66
N TYR A 292 -0.03 12.47 -39.70
CA TYR A 292 -1.34 11.95 -39.28
C TYR A 292 -2.24 13.11 -38.83
N ASP A 293 -3.55 12.97 -39.01
CA ASP A 293 -4.51 13.96 -38.55
C ASP A 293 -5.04 13.60 -37.15
N ALA A 294 -5.16 14.58 -36.30
CA ALA A 294 -5.73 14.42 -34.97
C ALA A 294 -6.61 15.63 -34.62
N ALA A 295 -7.67 15.37 -33.85
CA ALA A 295 -8.60 16.38 -33.38
C ALA A 295 -8.33 16.75 -31.93
N VAL A 296 -8.70 17.96 -31.52
CA VAL A 296 -8.65 18.39 -30.09
C VAL A 296 -9.31 17.34 -29.22
N GLY A 297 -8.62 16.95 -28.15
CA GLY A 297 -9.09 15.93 -27.22
C GLY A 297 -8.64 14.51 -27.52
N ASP A 298 -8.08 14.24 -28.68
CA ASP A 298 -7.48 12.93 -29.00
C ASP A 298 -6.23 12.66 -28.16
N PHE A 299 -5.99 11.38 -27.90
CA PHE A 299 -4.77 10.88 -27.26
C PHE A 299 -4.12 9.83 -28.16
N PRO A 300 -3.30 10.24 -29.13
CA PRO A 300 -2.69 9.30 -30.05
C PRO A 300 -1.65 8.42 -29.36
N SER A 301 -1.53 7.17 -29.82
CA SER A 301 -0.48 6.23 -29.42
C SER A 301 0.23 5.73 -30.66
N LEU A 302 1.55 5.74 -30.66
CA LEU A 302 2.40 5.21 -31.72
C LEU A 302 2.74 3.77 -31.40
N GLN A 303 2.32 2.83 -32.24
CA GLN A 303 2.58 1.40 -32.05
C GLN A 303 3.61 0.96 -33.11
N PHE A 304 4.81 0.63 -32.63
CA PHE A 304 5.89 0.13 -33.46
C PHE A 304 5.95 -1.39 -33.40
N SER A 305 6.44 -1.99 -34.49
CA SER A 305 6.74 -3.42 -34.56
C SER A 305 7.83 -3.70 -35.60
N GLY A 306 8.52 -4.83 -35.45
CA GLY A 306 9.61 -5.22 -36.34
C GLY A 306 10.89 -4.39 -36.21
N LEU A 307 11.12 -3.77 -35.05
CA LEU A 307 12.29 -2.94 -34.75
C LEU A 307 13.60 -3.76 -34.68
N GLY A 308 13.54 -5.03 -34.26
CA GLY A 308 14.74 -5.83 -34.05
C GLY A 308 15.72 -5.17 -33.08
N ALA A 309 16.96 -4.99 -33.48
CA ALA A 309 17.99 -4.31 -32.67
C ALA A 309 18.02 -2.78 -32.89
N VAL A 310 17.16 -2.25 -33.76
CA VAL A 310 17.16 -0.82 -34.12
C VAL A 310 16.45 -0.01 -33.05
N THR A 311 17.08 1.05 -32.58
CA THR A 311 16.44 2.11 -31.78
C THR A 311 16.09 3.27 -32.70
N LEU A 312 14.87 3.81 -32.59
CA LEU A 312 14.43 4.99 -33.32
C LEU A 312 14.40 6.17 -32.34
N GLU A 313 15.06 7.27 -32.73
CA GLU A 313 14.76 8.57 -32.18
C GLU A 313 13.49 9.10 -32.84
N TYR A 314 12.57 9.62 -32.03
CA TYR A 314 11.36 10.25 -32.54
C TYR A 314 11.21 11.66 -32.01
N THR A 315 10.66 12.52 -32.83
CA THR A 315 10.14 13.83 -32.40
C THR A 315 8.78 14.04 -33.06
N ALA A 316 7.76 14.32 -32.27
CA ALA A 316 6.42 14.64 -32.73
C ALA A 316 6.20 16.15 -32.66
N TYR A 317 5.69 16.72 -33.75
CA TYR A 317 5.41 18.15 -33.91
C TYR A 317 3.90 18.38 -34.12
N GLY A 318 3.38 19.39 -33.45
CA GLY A 318 1.99 19.81 -33.62
C GLY A 318 1.75 20.65 -34.89
N PRO A 319 0.48 21.03 -35.16
CA PRO A 319 0.12 21.89 -36.30
C PRO A 319 0.77 23.28 -36.29
N THR A 320 1.39 23.67 -35.19
CA THR A 320 2.16 24.92 -35.03
C THR A 320 3.66 24.74 -35.29
N ASN A 321 4.08 23.58 -35.74
CA ASN A 321 5.49 23.21 -35.95
C ASN A 321 6.34 23.24 -34.67
N VAL A 322 5.68 23.12 -33.50
CA VAL A 322 6.33 23.03 -32.19
C VAL A 322 6.37 21.56 -31.78
N SER A 323 7.52 21.14 -31.22
CA SER A 323 7.66 19.79 -30.65
C SER A 323 6.72 19.61 -29.49
N ILE A 324 5.97 18.50 -29.47
CA ILE A 324 5.04 18.11 -28.39
C ILE A 324 5.53 16.90 -27.61
N ALA A 325 6.42 16.11 -28.19
CA ALA A 325 7.06 14.97 -27.55
C ALA A 325 8.31 14.55 -28.32
N SER A 326 9.31 14.07 -27.63
CA SER A 326 10.53 13.50 -28.22
C SER A 326 11.09 12.42 -27.31
N GLY A 327 11.89 11.53 -27.89
CA GLY A 327 12.52 10.45 -27.14
C GLY A 327 13.02 9.35 -28.06
N SER A 328 13.17 8.15 -27.51
CA SER A 328 13.58 6.96 -28.25
C SER A 328 12.58 5.82 -28.09
N VAL A 329 12.51 4.96 -29.09
CA VAL A 329 11.69 3.75 -29.10
C VAL A 329 12.54 2.57 -29.53
N SER A 330 12.35 1.42 -28.91
CA SER A 330 13.08 0.18 -29.18
C SER A 330 12.15 -1.02 -29.17
N ALA A 331 12.64 -2.18 -29.53
CA ALA A 331 11.88 -3.43 -29.44
C ALA A 331 11.45 -3.74 -27.99
N ALA A 332 12.18 -3.26 -26.99
CA ALA A 332 11.83 -3.41 -25.57
C ALA A 332 10.67 -2.49 -25.12
N ASN A 333 10.51 -1.34 -25.77
CA ASN A 333 9.44 -0.37 -25.49
C ASN A 333 8.88 0.19 -26.81
N PRO A 334 8.04 -0.58 -27.53
CA PRO A 334 7.61 -0.23 -28.88
C PRO A 334 6.37 0.65 -28.93
N THR A 335 5.87 1.13 -27.81
CA THR A 335 4.68 1.98 -27.75
C THR A 335 5.02 3.34 -27.14
N ILE A 336 4.60 4.41 -27.82
CA ILE A 336 4.68 5.78 -27.32
C ILE A 336 3.28 6.34 -27.18
N HIS A 337 2.94 6.78 -26.00
CA HIS A 337 1.69 7.48 -25.71
C HIS A 337 1.92 8.99 -25.79
N LEU A 338 1.45 9.62 -26.88
CA LEU A 338 1.58 11.05 -27.07
C LEU A 338 0.68 11.85 -26.13
N PRO A 339 1.00 13.10 -25.80
CA PRO A 339 0.15 13.98 -25.04
C PRO A 339 -1.24 14.19 -25.67
N ARG A 340 -2.17 14.72 -24.87
CA ARG A 340 -3.49 15.12 -25.37
C ARG A 340 -3.34 16.16 -26.47
N VAL A 341 -4.06 15.95 -27.57
CA VAL A 341 -4.12 16.91 -28.68
C VAL A 341 -4.80 18.19 -28.24
N SER A 342 -4.11 19.30 -28.31
CA SER A 342 -4.59 20.64 -27.94
C SER A 342 -5.11 21.46 -29.12
N VAL A 343 -4.70 21.11 -30.35
CA VAL A 343 -5.04 21.82 -31.59
C VAL A 343 -5.33 20.79 -32.67
N SER A 344 -6.51 20.85 -33.28
CA SER A 344 -6.82 19.98 -34.44
C SER A 344 -5.97 20.32 -35.64
N GLY A 345 -5.57 19.30 -36.43
CA GLY A 345 -4.80 19.46 -37.63
C GLY A 345 -3.92 18.27 -37.95
N THR A 346 -3.03 18.43 -38.93
CA THR A 346 -2.02 17.44 -39.28
C THR A 346 -0.83 17.58 -38.36
N TYR A 347 -0.42 16.46 -37.77
CA TYR A 347 0.78 16.31 -36.95
C TYR A 347 1.91 15.69 -37.76
N LEU A 348 3.14 16.04 -37.44
CA LEU A 348 4.35 15.51 -38.04
C LEU A 348 5.14 14.71 -37.04
N LEU A 349 5.51 13.50 -37.40
CA LEU A 349 6.43 12.65 -36.63
C LEU A 349 7.70 12.46 -37.49
N VAL A 350 8.84 12.82 -36.96
CA VAL A 350 10.16 12.56 -37.58
C VAL A 350 10.79 11.38 -36.84
N LEU A 351 11.14 10.33 -37.60
CA LEU A 351 11.72 9.09 -37.09
C LEU A 351 13.11 8.89 -37.66
N ARG A 352 14.12 8.77 -36.80
CA ARG A 352 15.52 8.54 -37.20
C ARG A 352 16.02 7.24 -36.59
N PRO A 353 16.38 6.22 -37.37
CA PRO A 353 16.93 4.98 -36.87
C PRO A 353 18.40 5.13 -36.43
N SER A 354 18.81 4.33 -35.44
CA SER A 354 20.20 4.27 -34.96
C SER A 354 21.16 3.65 -35.98
N SER A 355 20.65 2.92 -37.00
CA SER A 355 21.40 2.29 -38.08
C SER A 355 20.58 2.21 -39.35
N ALA A 356 21.25 2.14 -40.46
CA ALA A 356 20.65 1.95 -41.81
C ALA A 356 21.48 0.94 -42.63
N PRO A 357 20.87 0.17 -43.54
CA PRO A 357 19.44 0.16 -43.84
C PRO A 357 18.61 -0.46 -42.70
N SER A 358 17.41 0.04 -42.50
CA SER A 358 16.51 -0.47 -41.50
C SER A 358 15.06 -0.28 -41.90
N SER A 359 14.20 -1.19 -41.42
CA SER A 359 12.75 -1.09 -41.66
C SER A 359 11.98 -1.54 -40.43
N TRP A 360 10.82 -0.95 -40.25
CA TRP A 360 9.89 -1.26 -39.16
C TRP A 360 8.45 -0.97 -39.57
N LYS A 361 7.49 -1.35 -38.76
CA LYS A 361 6.08 -1.00 -38.97
C LYS A 361 5.61 -0.01 -37.92
N LEU A 362 4.75 0.91 -38.32
CA LEU A 362 4.12 1.90 -37.44
C LEU A 362 2.61 1.96 -37.71
N ALA A 363 1.82 1.92 -36.63
CA ALA A 363 0.43 2.35 -36.60
C ALA A 363 0.26 3.53 -35.63
N VAL A 364 -0.67 4.42 -35.95
CA VAL A 364 -1.09 5.51 -35.08
C VAL A 364 -2.50 5.18 -34.61
N GLU A 365 -2.64 4.93 -33.33
CA GLU A 365 -3.91 4.55 -32.70
C GLU A 365 -4.51 5.70 -31.90
N LYS A 366 -5.82 5.88 -32.00
CA LYS A 366 -6.60 6.72 -31.11
C LYS A 366 -7.05 5.89 -29.91
N ALA A 367 -6.80 6.38 -28.72
CA ALA A 367 -7.25 5.69 -27.52
C ALA A 367 -8.78 5.57 -27.48
N PRO A 368 -9.34 4.36 -27.25
CA PRO A 368 -10.78 4.17 -27.12
C PRO A 368 -11.32 4.82 -25.83
N LEU A 369 -12.57 5.27 -25.87
CA LEU A 369 -13.28 5.81 -24.71
C LEU A 369 -14.07 4.71 -24.02
N LEU A 370 -13.80 4.49 -22.72
CA LEU A 370 -14.53 3.60 -21.86
C LEU A 370 -15.62 4.40 -21.13
N ALA A 371 -16.85 4.14 -21.45
CA ALA A 371 -17.98 4.85 -20.85
C ALA A 371 -18.23 4.35 -19.41
N VAL A 372 -18.51 5.28 -18.50
CA VAL A 372 -18.96 4.96 -17.13
C VAL A 372 -20.25 4.15 -17.20
N ASN A 373 -20.28 3.01 -16.53
CA ASN A 373 -21.38 2.03 -16.59
C ASN A 373 -21.74 1.54 -18.01
N GLY A 374 -20.86 1.79 -18.98
CA GLY A 374 -21.03 1.37 -20.38
C GLY A 374 -20.74 -0.11 -20.62
N SER A 375 -20.73 -0.49 -21.89
CA SER A 375 -20.34 -1.85 -22.29
C SER A 375 -18.89 -2.16 -21.96
N VAL A 376 -18.61 -3.43 -21.78
CA VAL A 376 -17.24 -3.94 -21.56
C VAL A 376 -16.40 -3.69 -22.81
N LEU A 377 -15.20 -3.17 -22.64
CA LEU A 377 -14.23 -2.94 -23.71
C LEU A 377 -13.19 -4.08 -23.73
N SER A 378 -13.21 -4.90 -24.75
CA SER A 378 -12.23 -5.98 -24.94
C SER A 378 -11.01 -5.46 -25.70
N GLN A 379 -9.83 -5.84 -25.26
CA GLN A 379 -8.55 -5.46 -25.85
C GLN A 379 -7.64 -6.68 -25.98
N THR A 380 -6.87 -6.72 -27.07
CA THR A 380 -5.85 -7.75 -27.32
C THR A 380 -4.56 -7.06 -27.75
N LEU A 381 -3.46 -7.43 -27.14
CA LEU A 381 -2.10 -7.07 -27.51
C LEU A 381 -1.45 -8.30 -28.11
N SER A 382 -1.47 -8.37 -29.45
CA SER A 382 -1.01 -9.55 -30.21
C SER A 382 0.49 -9.55 -30.48
N ALA A 383 1.15 -8.42 -30.28
CA ALA A 383 2.59 -8.32 -30.37
C ALA A 383 3.21 -8.07 -29.00
N ALA A 384 4.35 -8.70 -28.77
CA ALA A 384 5.10 -8.53 -27.54
C ALA A 384 5.39 -7.05 -27.26
N VAL A 385 5.31 -6.66 -25.99
CA VAL A 385 5.78 -5.35 -25.46
C VAL A 385 4.90 -4.14 -25.78
N GLN A 386 3.79 -4.30 -26.46
CA GLN A 386 2.86 -3.20 -26.69
C GLN A 386 2.12 -2.85 -25.40
N SER A 387 1.88 -1.55 -25.18
CA SER A 387 0.97 -1.07 -24.15
C SER A 387 -0.30 -0.49 -24.79
N LYS A 388 -1.38 -0.45 -24.01
CA LYS A 388 -2.68 0.07 -24.46
C LYS A 388 -3.13 1.22 -23.58
N ARG A 389 -3.60 2.28 -24.22
CA ARG A 389 -4.23 3.42 -23.57
C ARG A 389 -5.73 3.36 -23.76
N ILE A 390 -6.47 3.55 -22.71
CA ILE A 390 -7.95 3.65 -22.66
C ILE A 390 -8.29 4.98 -22.01
N LEU A 391 -9.27 5.70 -22.51
CA LEU A 391 -9.74 6.96 -21.95
C LEU A 391 -11.06 6.77 -21.18
N PHE A 392 -11.29 7.63 -20.20
CA PHE A 392 -12.60 7.80 -19.60
C PHE A 392 -12.77 9.23 -19.10
N ASN A 393 -14.02 9.65 -18.95
CA ASN A 393 -14.36 10.95 -18.40
C ASN A 393 -14.91 10.78 -16.98
N ALA A 394 -14.56 11.71 -16.09
CA ALA A 394 -15.09 11.78 -14.75
C ALA A 394 -15.69 13.17 -14.49
N THR A 395 -16.68 13.23 -13.62
CA THR A 395 -17.23 14.47 -13.04
C THR A 395 -16.57 14.75 -11.68
N ALA A 396 -16.59 16.01 -11.26
CA ALA A 396 -16.01 16.39 -9.96
C ALA A 396 -16.69 15.63 -8.81
N GLY A 397 -15.86 15.10 -7.89
CA GLY A 397 -16.32 14.33 -6.74
C GLY A 397 -16.74 12.89 -7.05
N GLN A 398 -16.63 12.44 -8.29
CA GLN A 398 -17.06 11.10 -8.69
C GLN A 398 -16.14 10.02 -8.16
N ASN A 399 -16.74 8.92 -7.69
CA ASN A 399 -16.03 7.69 -7.32
C ASN A 399 -16.29 6.63 -8.38
N LEU A 400 -15.21 6.03 -8.89
CA LEU A 400 -15.27 5.03 -9.95
C LEU A 400 -14.39 3.83 -9.59
N GLY A 401 -14.84 2.64 -9.94
CA GLY A 401 -13.98 1.46 -9.97
C GLY A 401 -13.64 1.11 -11.41
N LEU A 402 -12.35 1.13 -11.72
CA LEU A 402 -11.80 0.64 -12.98
C LEU A 402 -11.28 -0.77 -12.80
N ALA A 403 -11.87 -1.72 -13.49
CA ALA A 403 -11.44 -3.11 -13.42
C ALA A 403 -10.93 -3.63 -14.77
N LEU A 404 -9.87 -4.43 -14.70
CA LEU A 404 -9.47 -5.34 -15.74
C LEU A 404 -9.95 -6.74 -15.37
N SER A 405 -10.51 -7.44 -16.32
CA SER A 405 -10.98 -8.83 -16.15
C SER A 405 -10.60 -9.68 -17.34
N ASP A 406 -10.78 -10.99 -17.19
CA ASP A 406 -10.44 -11.96 -18.23
C ASP A 406 -9.02 -11.72 -18.76
N LEU A 407 -8.12 -11.39 -17.83
CA LEU A 407 -6.73 -11.15 -18.15
C LEU A 407 -6.05 -12.48 -18.48
N VAL A 408 -5.70 -12.63 -19.72
CA VAL A 408 -4.96 -13.78 -20.25
C VAL A 408 -3.58 -13.32 -20.66
N THR A 409 -2.58 -14.00 -20.17
CA THR A 409 -1.17 -13.83 -20.52
C THR A 409 -0.60 -15.21 -20.83
N PRO A 410 0.52 -15.35 -21.55
CA PRO A 410 1.10 -16.65 -21.88
C PRO A 410 1.41 -17.52 -20.65
N ASN A 411 1.71 -16.87 -19.53
CA ASN A 411 1.92 -17.53 -18.23
C ASN A 411 0.98 -16.93 -17.19
N THR A 412 0.26 -17.77 -16.44
CA THR A 412 -0.68 -17.32 -15.40
C THR A 412 -0.04 -16.59 -14.23
N THR A 413 1.26 -16.75 -14.01
CA THR A 413 2.02 -15.98 -13.00
C THR A 413 2.34 -14.56 -13.44
N ASN A 414 2.15 -14.26 -14.73
CA ASN A 414 2.37 -12.94 -15.29
C ASN A 414 1.30 -11.93 -14.82
N TYR A 415 1.67 -10.66 -14.90
CA TYR A 415 0.82 -9.54 -14.51
C TYR A 415 0.90 -8.43 -15.57
N ALA A 416 -0.15 -7.61 -15.60
CA ALA A 416 -0.17 -6.35 -16.31
C ALA A 416 -0.04 -5.18 -15.33
N TYR A 417 0.65 -4.11 -15.74
CA TYR A 417 0.62 -2.84 -15.02
C TYR A 417 -0.55 -2.01 -15.53
N LEU A 418 -1.43 -1.59 -14.63
CA LEU A 418 -2.46 -0.60 -14.89
C LEU A 418 -2.07 0.69 -14.18
N THR A 419 -1.90 1.78 -14.93
CA THR A 419 -1.67 3.11 -14.35
C THR A 419 -2.66 4.09 -14.93
N VAL A 420 -3.30 4.85 -14.05
CA VAL A 420 -4.29 5.87 -14.42
C VAL A 420 -3.67 7.26 -14.28
N TYR A 421 -3.82 8.09 -15.30
CA TYR A 421 -3.27 9.44 -15.37
C TYR A 421 -4.37 10.48 -15.57
N LYS A 422 -4.20 11.67 -15.00
CA LYS A 422 -4.92 12.88 -15.39
C LYS A 422 -4.51 13.35 -16.79
N SER A 423 -5.23 14.33 -17.32
CA SER A 423 -4.91 14.92 -18.63
C SER A 423 -3.58 15.68 -18.66
N ASP A 424 -3.06 16.11 -17.53
CA ASP A 424 -1.75 16.77 -17.37
C ASP A 424 -0.58 15.76 -17.30
N GLY A 425 -0.87 14.45 -17.29
CA GLY A 425 0.12 13.37 -17.21
C GLY A 425 0.45 12.92 -15.79
N SER A 426 -0.11 13.53 -14.74
CA SER A 426 0.09 13.07 -13.37
C SER A 426 -0.64 11.75 -13.11
N ALA A 427 0.04 10.80 -12.46
CA ALA A 427 -0.56 9.51 -12.10
C ALA A 427 -1.47 9.68 -10.87
N VAL A 428 -2.67 9.11 -10.91
CA VAL A 428 -3.65 9.10 -9.81
C VAL A 428 -3.81 7.72 -9.17
N ALA A 429 -3.51 6.66 -9.90
CA ALA A 429 -3.55 5.29 -9.38
C ALA A 429 -2.63 4.38 -10.18
N SER A 430 -2.09 3.36 -9.51
CA SER A 430 -1.30 2.31 -10.14
C SER A 430 -1.60 0.97 -9.48
N GLN A 431 -1.78 -0.09 -10.28
CA GLN A 431 -2.16 -1.42 -9.81
C GLN A 431 -1.47 -2.51 -10.62
N LEU A 432 -1.02 -3.57 -9.93
CA LEU A 432 -0.60 -4.82 -10.55
C LEU A 432 -1.82 -5.73 -10.75
N CYS A 433 -2.03 -6.18 -11.97
CA CYS A 433 -3.15 -7.03 -12.37
C CYS A 433 -2.61 -8.41 -12.72
N TYR A 434 -2.81 -9.40 -11.85
CA TYR A 434 -2.30 -10.75 -12.07
C TYR A 434 -3.28 -11.60 -12.89
N ALA A 435 -2.76 -12.33 -13.87
CA ALA A 435 -3.55 -13.27 -14.66
C ALA A 435 -4.14 -14.41 -13.79
N ALA A 436 -3.38 -14.87 -12.78
CA ALA A 436 -3.85 -15.86 -11.81
C ALA A 436 -5.10 -15.40 -11.03
N ASN A 437 -5.29 -14.09 -10.86
CA ASN A 437 -6.47 -13.49 -10.22
C ASN A 437 -7.52 -13.05 -11.23
N ASN A 438 -7.38 -13.44 -12.49
CA ASN A 438 -8.26 -13.02 -13.59
C ASN A 438 -8.32 -11.49 -13.80
N GLY A 439 -7.33 -10.75 -13.31
CA GLY A 439 -7.25 -9.29 -13.45
C GLY A 439 -7.10 -8.53 -12.15
N CYS A 440 -7.66 -7.33 -12.09
CA CYS A 440 -7.58 -6.42 -10.95
C CYS A 440 -8.66 -5.35 -10.96
N GLN A 441 -8.74 -4.60 -9.86
CA GLN A 441 -9.52 -3.37 -9.77
C GLN A 441 -8.66 -2.27 -9.15
N THR A 442 -8.90 -1.02 -9.56
CA THR A 442 -8.41 0.17 -8.86
C THR A 442 -9.59 1.08 -8.53
N ASN A 443 -9.62 1.54 -7.28
CA ASN A 443 -10.64 2.45 -6.77
C ASN A 443 -10.17 3.90 -6.99
N LEU A 444 -10.90 4.63 -7.80
CA LEU A 444 -10.66 6.04 -8.13
C LEU A 444 -11.64 6.88 -7.33
N VAL A 445 -11.14 7.60 -6.33
CA VAL A 445 -11.98 8.29 -5.35
C VAL A 445 -11.88 9.79 -5.51
N ASN A 446 -13.03 10.48 -5.41
CA ASN A 446 -13.12 11.95 -5.43
C ASN A 446 -12.40 12.56 -6.63
N LEU A 447 -12.70 12.05 -7.83
CA LEU A 447 -12.06 12.50 -9.06
C LEU A 447 -12.40 13.97 -9.36
N GLU A 448 -11.46 14.68 -9.95
CA GLU A 448 -11.72 15.99 -10.57
C GLU A 448 -12.47 15.81 -11.89
N ALA A 449 -13.21 16.82 -12.30
CA ALA A 449 -13.86 16.80 -13.61
C ALA A 449 -12.80 16.81 -14.73
N GLY A 450 -12.87 15.86 -15.66
CA GLY A 450 -11.90 15.81 -16.75
C GLY A 450 -11.80 14.45 -17.42
N THR A 451 -10.92 14.39 -18.42
CA THR A 451 -10.56 13.17 -19.11
C THR A 451 -9.34 12.53 -18.48
N TYR A 452 -9.44 11.26 -18.18
CA TYR A 452 -8.37 10.42 -17.63
C TYR A 452 -7.92 9.41 -18.68
N SER A 453 -6.67 8.96 -18.57
CA SER A 453 -6.16 7.86 -19.37
C SER A 453 -5.65 6.73 -18.52
N ALA A 454 -6.12 5.52 -18.76
CA ALA A 454 -5.60 4.29 -18.20
C ALA A 454 -4.63 3.66 -19.20
N VAL A 455 -3.40 3.42 -18.78
CA VAL A 455 -2.37 2.75 -19.58
C VAL A 455 -2.14 1.36 -19.00
N ILE A 456 -2.32 0.35 -19.82
CA ILE A 456 -2.12 -1.05 -19.49
C ILE A 456 -0.87 -1.53 -20.20
N THR A 457 0.13 -1.92 -19.42
CA THR A 457 1.44 -2.36 -19.89
C THR A 457 1.63 -3.85 -19.58
N PRO A 458 2.07 -4.67 -20.53
CA PRO A 458 2.32 -6.08 -20.31
C PRO A 458 3.51 -6.32 -19.36
N PRO A 459 3.69 -7.55 -18.84
CA PRO A 459 4.81 -7.91 -17.96
C PRO A 459 6.18 -7.76 -18.67
N TYR A 460 7.22 -7.64 -17.86
CA TYR A 460 8.56 -7.25 -18.34
C TYR A 460 9.36 -8.39 -18.99
N ASP A 461 8.99 -9.64 -18.77
CA ASP A 461 9.76 -10.84 -19.12
C ASP A 461 8.98 -11.76 -20.07
N GLY A 462 9.68 -12.25 -21.10
CA GLY A 462 9.22 -13.28 -22.03
C GLY A 462 8.21 -12.79 -23.07
N ASP A 463 7.28 -13.66 -23.45
CA ASP A 463 6.18 -13.32 -24.35
C ASP A 463 5.21 -12.38 -23.63
N ARG A 464 5.08 -11.19 -24.16
CA ARG A 464 4.32 -10.09 -23.55
C ARG A 464 2.99 -9.83 -24.26
N THR A 465 2.45 -10.81 -24.93
CA THR A 465 1.09 -10.75 -25.46
C THR A 465 0.09 -10.84 -24.30
N MET A 466 -1.04 -10.20 -24.45
CA MET A 466 -2.13 -10.30 -23.48
C MET A 466 -3.48 -9.94 -24.10
N SER A 467 -4.53 -10.45 -23.48
CA SER A 467 -5.89 -9.97 -23.73
C SER A 467 -6.61 -9.72 -22.41
N PHE A 468 -7.48 -8.75 -22.39
CA PHE A 468 -8.24 -8.38 -21.20
C PHE A 468 -9.53 -7.64 -21.58
N LYS A 469 -10.44 -7.59 -20.65
CA LYS A 469 -11.63 -6.76 -20.69
C LYS A 469 -11.52 -5.63 -19.67
N SER A 470 -12.02 -4.45 -20.02
CA SER A 470 -12.05 -3.28 -19.14
C SER A 470 -13.49 -2.87 -18.86
N THR A 471 -13.78 -2.59 -17.60
CA THR A 471 -15.05 -2.03 -17.13
C THR A 471 -14.80 -0.81 -16.25
N LEU A 472 -15.67 0.17 -16.33
CA LEU A 472 -15.67 1.34 -15.48
C LEU A 472 -17.05 1.49 -14.85
N SER A 473 -17.11 1.46 -13.54
CA SER A 473 -18.34 1.39 -12.81
C SER A 473 -18.43 2.47 -11.73
N THR A 474 -19.60 3.09 -11.56
CA THR A 474 -19.88 3.91 -10.38
C THR A 474 -20.15 3.02 -9.18
N ASP A 475 -19.81 3.51 -8.00
CA ASP A 475 -20.21 2.86 -6.76
C ASP A 475 -21.75 2.82 -6.63
N VAL A 476 -22.27 1.73 -6.07
CA VAL A 476 -23.67 1.65 -5.67
C VAL A 476 -23.82 2.40 -4.35
N THR A 477 -24.66 3.40 -4.31
CA THR A 477 -24.90 4.24 -3.13
C THR A 477 -26.27 3.96 -2.52
N GLY A 478 -26.41 4.21 -1.23
CA GLY A 478 -27.66 4.03 -0.51
C GLY A 478 -27.54 4.43 0.95
N THR A 479 -28.63 4.24 1.71
CA THR A 479 -28.67 4.52 3.15
C THR A 479 -29.13 3.27 3.89
N LEU A 480 -28.33 2.82 4.87
CA LEU A 480 -28.71 1.74 5.76
C LEU A 480 -29.68 2.27 6.82
N ALA A 481 -30.86 1.72 6.88
CA ALA A 481 -31.82 1.98 7.95
C ALA A 481 -31.53 1.01 9.10
N ALA A 482 -31.59 1.53 10.33
CA ALA A 482 -31.41 0.71 11.55
C ALA A 482 -32.42 -0.45 11.58
N ASP A 483 -31.91 -1.62 11.93
CA ASP A 483 -32.67 -2.88 12.12
C ASP A 483 -33.50 -3.32 10.90
N LYS A 484 -33.08 -2.88 9.68
CA LYS A 484 -33.65 -3.30 8.41
C LYS A 484 -32.61 -4.06 7.58
N VAL A 485 -33.02 -5.18 7.04
CA VAL A 485 -32.21 -5.92 6.06
C VAL A 485 -32.24 -5.17 4.73
N GLN A 486 -31.09 -4.82 4.23
CA GLN A 486 -30.91 -4.22 2.91
C GLN A 486 -30.09 -5.14 2.02
N ALA A 487 -30.66 -5.55 0.91
CA ALA A 487 -29.95 -6.26 -0.13
C ALA A 487 -29.05 -5.29 -0.91
N LEU A 488 -27.81 -5.68 -1.14
CA LEU A 488 -26.85 -4.99 -2.01
C LEU A 488 -26.42 -5.94 -3.11
N THR A 489 -26.50 -5.46 -4.35
CA THR A 489 -25.98 -6.17 -5.51
C THR A 489 -25.00 -5.28 -6.26
N LEU A 490 -23.78 -5.73 -6.40
CA LEU A 490 -22.74 -5.16 -7.23
C LEU A 490 -22.63 -6.05 -8.47
N GLY A 491 -23.43 -5.74 -9.48
CA GLY A 491 -23.61 -6.60 -10.66
C GLY A 491 -22.60 -6.36 -11.78
N ARG A 492 -21.70 -5.41 -11.61
CA ARG A 492 -20.69 -5.07 -12.60
C ARG A 492 -19.27 -5.23 -12.02
N ARG A 493 -18.37 -5.72 -12.84
CA ARG A 493 -16.98 -5.79 -12.46
C ARG A 493 -16.42 -4.39 -12.16
N GLY A 494 -15.67 -4.25 -11.06
CA GLY A 494 -15.14 -2.96 -10.60
C GLY A 494 -16.16 -2.08 -9.87
N GLN A 495 -17.36 -2.58 -9.58
CA GLN A 495 -18.36 -1.85 -8.83
C GLN A 495 -18.19 -2.02 -7.33
N ASN A 496 -18.17 -0.93 -6.56
CA ASN A 496 -18.14 -0.94 -5.11
C ASN A 496 -19.49 -0.50 -4.52
N GLY A 497 -19.64 -0.74 -3.22
CA GLY A 497 -20.76 -0.22 -2.44
C GLY A 497 -20.34 0.94 -1.55
N ARG A 498 -21.11 2.03 -1.50
CA ARG A 498 -20.97 3.12 -0.53
C ARG A 498 -22.32 3.41 0.08
N LEU A 499 -22.55 2.80 1.24
CA LEU A 499 -23.80 2.96 1.96
C LEU A 499 -23.58 3.87 3.16
N SER A 500 -24.51 4.79 3.40
CA SER A 500 -24.44 5.72 4.51
C SER A 500 -25.38 5.33 5.65
N PHE A 501 -25.05 5.72 6.87
CA PHE A 501 -25.97 5.67 8.00
C PHE A 501 -25.73 6.84 8.96
N ALA A 502 -26.74 7.26 9.67
CA ALA A 502 -26.62 8.25 10.73
C ALA A 502 -26.19 7.57 12.04
N GLY A 503 -25.20 8.12 12.71
CA GLY A 503 -24.75 7.66 14.03
C GLY A 503 -24.65 8.81 15.00
N THR A 504 -24.91 8.55 16.27
CA THR A 504 -24.79 9.50 17.39
C THR A 504 -23.58 9.14 18.23
N ALA A 505 -22.82 10.14 18.68
CA ALA A 505 -21.69 9.90 19.58
C ALA A 505 -22.11 9.07 20.80
N GLY A 506 -21.32 8.06 21.15
CA GLY A 506 -21.63 7.11 22.23
C GLY A 506 -22.58 5.98 21.84
N GLN A 507 -23.19 6.03 20.64
CA GLN A 507 -24.08 4.97 20.17
C GLN A 507 -23.27 3.70 19.83
N THR A 508 -23.80 2.56 20.21
CA THR A 508 -23.25 1.26 19.87
C THR A 508 -24.10 0.58 18.81
N MET A 509 -23.48 0.10 17.75
CA MET A 509 -24.13 -0.53 16.62
C MET A 509 -23.30 -1.74 16.14
N ALA A 510 -23.87 -2.54 15.28
CA ALA A 510 -23.16 -3.59 14.55
C ALA A 510 -23.61 -3.64 13.09
N LEU A 511 -22.68 -3.74 12.19
CA LEU A 511 -22.97 -4.05 10.79
C LEU A 511 -22.95 -5.57 10.63
N GLN A 512 -24.11 -6.16 10.44
CA GLN A 512 -24.26 -7.58 10.12
C GLN A 512 -24.22 -7.73 8.60
N VAL A 513 -23.41 -8.63 8.12
CA VAL A 513 -23.33 -9.04 6.72
C VAL A 513 -23.77 -10.49 6.62
N ALA A 514 -24.71 -10.77 5.75
CA ALA A 514 -25.28 -12.10 5.57
C ALA A 514 -25.49 -12.45 4.09
N ALA A 515 -25.66 -13.73 3.81
CA ALA A 515 -25.94 -14.23 2.49
C ALA A 515 -24.97 -13.69 1.41
N GLN A 516 -23.70 -13.53 1.77
CA GLN A 516 -22.69 -13.08 0.80
C GLN A 516 -22.47 -14.16 -0.27
N ALA A 517 -22.57 -13.76 -1.51
CA ALA A 517 -22.22 -14.54 -2.68
C ALA A 517 -21.41 -13.70 -3.66
N THR A 518 -20.26 -14.19 -4.06
CA THR A 518 -19.38 -13.56 -5.05
C THR A 518 -19.33 -14.40 -6.33
N ALA A 519 -19.01 -13.78 -7.44
CA ALA A 519 -18.71 -14.52 -8.65
C ALA A 519 -17.34 -14.06 -9.20
N PRO A 520 -16.32 -14.96 -9.16
CA PRO A 520 -16.33 -16.37 -8.71
C PRO A 520 -16.66 -16.54 -7.23
N ALA A 521 -17.20 -17.71 -6.88
CA ALA A 521 -17.61 -18.00 -5.51
C ALA A 521 -16.43 -18.05 -4.53
N GLY A 522 -16.67 -17.67 -3.27
CA GLY A 522 -15.72 -17.79 -2.17
C GLY A 522 -14.60 -16.70 -2.17
N ARG A 523 -14.76 -15.65 -2.95
CA ARG A 523 -13.83 -14.53 -2.96
C ARG A 523 -14.07 -13.58 -1.79
N THR A 524 -12.98 -12.98 -1.32
CA THR A 524 -13.02 -12.06 -0.18
C THR A 524 -13.69 -10.74 -0.58
N THR A 525 -14.56 -10.23 0.28
CA THR A 525 -15.07 -8.85 0.21
C THR A 525 -14.67 -8.11 1.48
N TYR A 526 -14.20 -6.90 1.34
CA TYR A 526 -13.82 -6.02 2.44
C TYR A 526 -14.95 -5.05 2.76
N TYR A 527 -15.21 -4.87 4.05
CA TYR A 527 -16.23 -3.96 4.58
C TYR A 527 -15.52 -2.99 5.51
N THR A 528 -15.46 -1.71 5.15
CA THR A 528 -14.83 -0.67 5.96
C THR A 528 -15.85 0.41 6.30
N VAL A 529 -15.96 0.73 7.59
CA VAL A 529 -16.79 1.83 8.05
C VAL A 529 -15.91 3.06 8.26
N TYR A 530 -16.32 4.15 7.62
CA TYR A 530 -15.65 5.45 7.75
C TYR A 530 -16.47 6.40 8.62
N LYS A 531 -15.78 7.18 9.43
CA LYS A 531 -16.33 8.28 10.22
C LYS A 531 -16.78 9.45 9.32
N PRO A 532 -17.56 10.40 9.84
CA PRO A 532 -17.97 11.58 9.09
C PRO A 532 -16.82 12.45 8.53
N ASP A 533 -15.64 12.38 9.15
CA ASP A 533 -14.40 13.05 8.69
C ASP A 533 -13.65 12.29 7.60
N GLY A 534 -14.15 11.12 7.20
CA GLY A 534 -13.53 10.25 6.19
C GLY A 534 -12.45 9.32 6.73
N ALA A 535 -12.09 9.36 8.02
CA ALA A 535 -11.16 8.41 8.61
C ALA A 535 -11.83 7.04 8.85
N ALA A 536 -11.08 5.96 8.66
CA ALA A 536 -11.57 4.62 8.94
C ALA A 536 -11.89 4.45 10.45
N LEU A 537 -13.04 3.88 10.77
CA LEU A 537 -13.45 3.53 12.12
C LEU A 537 -13.16 2.06 12.39
N ALA A 538 -13.64 1.16 11.55
CA ALA A 538 -13.51 -0.28 11.71
C ALA A 538 -13.60 -0.98 10.35
N SER A 539 -13.04 -2.17 10.25
CA SER A 539 -13.11 -2.98 9.04
C SER A 539 -13.23 -4.46 9.34
N THR A 540 -13.81 -5.21 8.41
CA THR A 540 -13.86 -6.67 8.41
C THR A 540 -13.79 -7.18 6.99
N SER A 541 -13.61 -8.50 6.83
CA SER A 541 -13.65 -9.14 5.52
C SER A 541 -14.33 -10.50 5.60
N ILE A 542 -14.98 -10.88 4.53
CA ILE A 542 -15.57 -12.22 4.37
C ILE A 542 -14.96 -12.89 3.14
N GLY A 543 -14.50 -14.13 3.29
CA GLY A 543 -14.01 -14.98 2.20
C GLY A 543 -15.03 -16.08 1.85
N THR A 544 -14.74 -17.29 2.29
CA THR A 544 -15.57 -18.49 2.00
C THR A 544 -16.85 -18.57 2.83
N SER A 545 -16.91 -17.90 4.00
CA SER A 545 -18.16 -17.82 4.77
C SER A 545 -19.15 -16.85 4.11
N SER A 546 -20.44 -17.03 4.38
CA SER A 546 -21.49 -16.18 3.83
C SER A 546 -21.95 -15.07 4.78
N ALA A 547 -21.37 -14.97 5.98
CA ALA A 547 -21.80 -14.01 7.00
C ALA A 547 -20.65 -13.55 7.91
N THR A 548 -20.75 -12.33 8.44
CA THR A 548 -19.88 -11.77 9.48
C THR A 548 -20.59 -10.60 10.21
N ILE A 549 -20.01 -10.20 11.34
CA ILE A 549 -20.45 -9.02 12.08
C ILE A 549 -19.27 -8.08 12.29
N LEU A 550 -19.47 -6.80 12.00
CA LEU A 550 -18.53 -5.73 12.33
C LEU A 550 -19.13 -4.88 13.45
N ASN A 551 -18.57 -5.00 14.64
CA ASN A 551 -19.01 -4.23 15.79
C ASN A 551 -18.52 -2.78 15.72
N LEU A 552 -19.40 -1.85 16.04
CA LEU A 552 -19.16 -0.41 16.05
C LEU A 552 -19.52 0.13 17.46
N PRO A 553 -18.68 -0.13 18.47
CA PRO A 553 -18.94 0.30 19.83
C PRO A 553 -18.65 1.80 20.00
N ASN A 554 -19.46 2.51 20.76
CA ASN A 554 -19.24 3.91 21.12
C ASN A 554 -18.81 4.76 19.93
N LEU A 555 -19.71 5.00 18.99
CA LEU A 555 -19.41 5.87 17.86
C LEU A 555 -18.78 7.19 18.35
N PRO A 556 -17.61 7.58 17.84
CA PRO A 556 -16.84 8.68 18.44
C PRO A 556 -17.46 10.05 18.21
N VAL A 557 -18.23 10.22 17.15
CA VAL A 557 -18.83 11.52 16.76
C VAL A 557 -20.23 11.33 16.21
N THR A 558 -21.09 12.34 16.39
CA THR A 558 -22.40 12.39 15.74
C THR A 558 -22.23 12.82 14.28
N GLY A 559 -22.83 12.09 13.35
CA GLY A 559 -22.79 12.42 11.92
C GLY A 559 -23.13 11.26 11.00
N THR A 560 -22.84 11.45 9.72
CA THR A 560 -23.06 10.42 8.69
C THR A 560 -21.80 9.56 8.53
N TYR A 561 -21.95 8.29 8.78
CA TYR A 561 -20.93 7.27 8.56
C TYR A 561 -21.12 6.63 7.19
N THR A 562 -20.03 6.12 6.62
CA THR A 562 -20.06 5.44 5.31
C THR A 562 -19.52 4.02 5.44
N VAL A 563 -20.31 3.05 5.01
CA VAL A 563 -19.85 1.67 4.82
C VAL A 563 -19.35 1.54 3.38
N PHE A 564 -18.08 1.29 3.21
CA PHE A 564 -17.46 0.99 1.91
C PHE A 564 -17.32 -0.51 1.76
N ILE A 565 -17.86 -1.04 0.68
CA ILE A 565 -17.86 -2.47 0.36
C ILE A 565 -17.05 -2.65 -0.91
N ASP A 566 -15.93 -3.37 -0.79
CA ASP A 566 -14.93 -3.56 -1.84
C ASP A 566 -14.69 -5.06 -2.10
N PRO A 567 -15.33 -5.63 -3.12
CA PRO A 567 -15.07 -7.02 -3.52
C PRO A 567 -13.64 -7.15 -4.06
N TYR A 568 -12.94 -8.20 -3.63
CA TYR A 568 -11.59 -8.50 -4.10
C TYR A 568 -11.51 -8.51 -5.62
N GLN A 569 -10.56 -7.77 -6.17
CA GLN A 569 -10.34 -7.61 -7.62
C GLN A 569 -11.57 -7.09 -8.39
N GLY A 570 -12.49 -6.41 -7.68
CA GLY A 570 -13.70 -5.85 -8.29
C GLY A 570 -14.70 -6.88 -8.77
N GLU A 571 -14.74 -8.03 -8.17
CA GLU A 571 -15.67 -9.09 -8.55
C GLU A 571 -17.12 -8.74 -8.22
N THR A 572 -18.07 -9.43 -8.85
CA THR A 572 -19.49 -9.16 -8.57
C THR A 572 -19.90 -9.75 -7.24
N LEU A 573 -20.83 -9.08 -6.55
CA LEU A 573 -21.27 -9.38 -5.20
C LEU A 573 -22.79 -9.30 -5.07
N SER A 574 -23.38 -10.21 -4.33
CA SER A 574 -24.69 -10.10 -3.74
C SER A 574 -24.59 -10.36 -2.25
N THR A 575 -25.18 -9.51 -1.42
CA THR A 575 -25.12 -9.62 0.04
C THR A 575 -26.31 -8.94 0.69
N GLN A 576 -26.58 -9.29 1.94
CA GLN A 576 -27.57 -8.62 2.79
C GLN A 576 -26.84 -7.92 3.94
N LEU A 577 -27.18 -6.69 4.18
CA LEU A 577 -26.62 -5.84 5.21
C LEU A 577 -27.69 -5.43 6.19
N THR A 578 -27.40 -5.54 7.48
CA THR A 578 -28.28 -5.02 8.53
C THR A 578 -27.45 -4.18 9.49
N LEU A 579 -27.89 -2.96 9.74
CA LEU A 579 -27.29 -2.12 10.77
C LEU A 579 -28.06 -2.35 12.07
N ALA A 580 -27.58 -3.25 12.89
CA ALA A 580 -28.24 -3.61 14.13
C ALA A 580 -28.03 -2.54 15.19
N THR A 581 -29.13 -2.02 15.75
CA THR A 581 -29.16 -1.10 16.88
C THR A 581 -29.71 -1.83 18.10
N GLY A 582 -28.93 -1.98 19.12
CA GLY A 582 -29.43 -2.55 20.37
C GLY A 582 -29.36 -4.08 20.41
N THR A 583 -28.49 -4.51 21.23
CA THR A 583 -28.23 -5.88 21.64
C THR A 583 -28.16 -5.88 23.14
N THR A 584 -28.05 -7.01 23.77
CA THR A 584 -27.88 -7.08 25.23
C THR A 584 -26.76 -6.14 25.65
N SER A 585 -27.09 -5.13 26.43
CA SER A 585 -26.14 -4.13 26.93
C SER A 585 -26.18 -4.09 28.45
N GLY A 586 -25.06 -3.76 29.07
CA GLY A 586 -24.96 -3.63 30.49
C GLY A 586 -23.78 -2.77 30.92
N GLN A 587 -23.82 -2.31 32.16
CA GLN A 587 -22.68 -1.67 32.79
C GLN A 587 -22.02 -2.65 33.76
N VAL A 588 -20.73 -2.78 33.66
CA VAL A 588 -19.93 -3.57 34.62
C VAL A 588 -19.19 -2.59 35.51
N THR A 589 -19.49 -2.69 36.78
CA THR A 589 -18.83 -1.89 37.82
C THR A 589 -17.71 -2.69 38.48
N ASN A 590 -16.64 -2.00 38.84
CA ASN A 590 -15.53 -2.64 39.52
C ASN A 590 -16.00 -3.36 40.81
N GLY A 591 -15.65 -4.62 40.93
CA GLY A 591 -16.01 -5.49 42.03
C GLY A 591 -17.37 -6.18 41.91
N ALA A 592 -18.15 -5.92 40.89
CA ALA A 592 -19.42 -6.60 40.65
C ALA A 592 -19.33 -7.59 39.46
N SER A 593 -20.18 -8.61 39.51
CA SER A 593 -20.38 -9.55 38.45
C SER A 593 -21.78 -9.42 37.86
N GLY A 594 -21.89 -9.37 36.54
CA GLY A 594 -23.16 -9.38 35.80
C GLY A 594 -23.31 -10.66 34.99
N SER A 595 -24.52 -11.20 34.89
CA SER A 595 -24.84 -12.33 34.01
C SER A 595 -25.48 -11.84 32.72
N PHE A 596 -25.03 -12.35 31.59
CA PHE A 596 -25.48 -11.95 30.27
C PHE A 596 -25.75 -13.19 29.40
N ALA A 597 -26.78 -13.11 28.57
CA ALA A 597 -27.11 -14.15 27.62
C ALA A 597 -27.68 -13.54 26.36
N THR A 598 -27.36 -14.13 25.22
CA THR A 598 -27.98 -13.84 23.93
C THR A 598 -29.11 -14.83 23.65
N SER A 599 -30.22 -14.33 23.15
CA SER A 599 -31.39 -15.17 22.81
C SER A 599 -31.54 -15.38 21.31
N ILE A 600 -30.83 -14.57 20.52
CA ILE A 600 -30.86 -14.60 19.06
C ILE A 600 -29.46 -14.99 18.57
N PRO A 601 -29.35 -15.93 17.61
CA PRO A 601 -28.07 -16.22 16.97
C PRO A 601 -27.37 -14.95 16.47
N GLU A 602 -26.06 -14.90 16.60
CA GLU A 602 -25.20 -13.77 16.16
C GLU A 602 -25.31 -12.47 17.01
N GLN A 603 -26.13 -12.44 18.03
CA GLN A 603 -26.28 -11.29 18.91
C GLN A 603 -25.02 -11.09 19.78
N SER A 604 -24.40 -9.92 19.67
CA SER A 604 -23.29 -9.52 20.55
C SER A 604 -23.80 -8.93 21.88
N VAL A 605 -22.97 -9.01 22.91
CA VAL A 605 -23.21 -8.35 24.20
C VAL A 605 -22.28 -7.16 24.33
N TYR A 606 -22.81 -6.01 24.68
CA TYR A 606 -22.09 -4.75 24.86
C TYR A 606 -22.07 -4.35 26.32
N LEU A 607 -20.90 -4.31 26.91
CA LEU A 607 -20.69 -3.93 28.28
C LEU A 607 -19.91 -2.61 28.33
N THR A 608 -20.33 -1.71 29.20
CA THR A 608 -19.60 -0.46 29.45
C THR A 608 -19.04 -0.43 30.84
N PHE A 609 -17.88 0.20 30.99
CA PHE A 609 -17.26 0.48 32.28
C PHE A 609 -16.47 1.79 32.23
N THR A 610 -16.16 2.35 33.37
CA THR A 610 -15.33 3.55 33.49
C THR A 610 -14.00 3.22 34.15
N ALA A 611 -12.96 3.90 33.71
CA ALA A 611 -11.63 3.82 34.31
C ALA A 611 -11.12 5.22 34.66
N THR A 612 -10.26 5.30 35.65
CA THR A 612 -9.48 6.48 36.01
C THR A 612 -8.09 6.40 35.40
N ALA A 613 -7.44 7.54 35.20
CA ALA A 613 -6.08 7.58 34.60
C ALA A 613 -5.10 6.74 35.42
N GLY A 614 -4.32 5.91 34.73
CA GLY A 614 -3.34 5.01 35.35
C GLY A 614 -3.91 3.73 35.96
N GLN A 615 -5.22 3.52 35.88
CA GLN A 615 -5.86 2.35 36.50
C GLN A 615 -5.53 1.06 35.76
N ASN A 616 -5.30 -0.01 36.53
CA ASN A 616 -5.13 -1.36 36.00
C ASN A 616 -6.35 -2.20 36.41
N LEU A 617 -6.98 -2.82 35.43
CA LEU A 617 -8.19 -3.62 35.58
C LEU A 617 -8.01 -4.98 34.89
N GLY A 618 -8.64 -6.00 35.45
CA GLY A 618 -8.86 -7.25 34.76
C GLY A 618 -10.34 -7.41 34.44
N LEU A 619 -10.65 -7.62 33.18
CA LEU A 619 -11.99 -7.96 32.73
C LEU A 619 -12.05 -9.45 32.42
N ALA A 620 -12.85 -10.19 33.18
CA ALA A 620 -13.00 -11.63 33.01
C ALA A 620 -14.41 -12.00 32.54
N LEU A 621 -14.48 -12.96 31.67
CA LEU A 621 -15.68 -13.72 31.37
C LEU A 621 -15.58 -15.08 32.06
N SER A 622 -16.65 -15.51 32.69
CA SER A 622 -16.73 -16.83 33.32
C SER A 622 -18.09 -17.48 33.08
N ASP A 623 -18.17 -18.77 33.36
CA ASP A 623 -19.39 -19.55 33.13
C ASP A 623 -19.86 -19.42 31.67
N LEU A 624 -18.87 -19.37 30.74
CA LEU A 624 -19.15 -19.23 29.34
C LEU A 624 -19.76 -20.52 28.80
N VAL A 625 -21.00 -20.43 28.35
CA VAL A 625 -21.72 -21.50 27.70
C VAL A 625 -22.00 -21.09 26.27
N THR A 626 -21.64 -21.93 25.34
CA THR A 626 -21.96 -21.87 23.93
C THR A 626 -22.59 -23.20 23.52
N PRO A 627 -23.31 -23.27 22.39
CA PRO A 627 -23.95 -24.52 21.96
C PRO A 627 -22.98 -25.70 21.79
N ASN A 628 -21.73 -25.41 21.48
CA ASN A 628 -20.64 -26.38 21.42
C ASN A 628 -19.50 -25.94 22.32
N THR A 629 -19.02 -26.83 23.19
CA THR A 629 -17.94 -26.52 24.16
C THR A 629 -16.59 -26.20 23.51
N THR A 630 -16.37 -26.60 22.26
CA THR A 630 -15.16 -26.21 21.51
C THR A 630 -15.22 -24.80 20.94
N ASN A 631 -16.40 -24.19 20.96
CA ASN A 631 -16.59 -22.83 20.48
C ASN A 631 -15.97 -21.79 21.44
N TYR A 632 -15.78 -20.61 20.91
CA TYR A 632 -15.23 -19.46 21.62
C TYR A 632 -16.05 -18.21 21.35
N ALA A 633 -16.09 -17.30 22.33
CA ALA A 633 -16.55 -15.93 22.15
C ALA A 633 -15.34 -15.00 21.97
N TYR A 634 -15.52 -13.95 21.18
CA TYR A 634 -14.53 -12.87 21.06
C TYR A 634 -14.86 -11.76 22.07
N LEU A 635 -13.93 -11.44 22.94
CA LEU A 635 -13.97 -10.26 23.79
C LEU A 635 -13.04 -9.21 23.19
N THR A 636 -13.55 -8.03 22.89
CA THR A 636 -12.74 -6.89 22.48
C THR A 636 -13.13 -5.67 23.30
N VAL A 637 -12.15 -4.97 23.84
CA VAL A 637 -12.33 -3.75 24.64
C VAL A 637 -11.89 -2.55 23.81
N TYR A 638 -12.71 -1.51 23.79
CA TYR A 638 -12.51 -0.29 23.02
C TYR A 638 -12.52 0.95 23.92
N LYS A 639 -11.75 1.94 23.54
CA LYS A 639 -11.85 3.33 24.06
C LYS A 639 -13.09 4.02 23.50
N SER A 640 -13.42 5.19 24.06
CA SER A 640 -14.52 6.04 23.57
C SER A 640 -14.33 6.56 22.16
N ASP A 641 -13.09 6.62 21.64
CA ASP A 641 -12.76 7.01 20.28
C ASP A 641 -12.91 5.87 19.27
N GLY A 642 -13.26 4.67 19.71
CA GLY A 642 -13.39 3.46 18.92
C GLY A 642 -12.09 2.66 18.74
N GLY A 643 -10.97 3.11 19.32
CA GLY A 643 -9.71 2.38 19.31
C GLY A 643 -9.77 1.14 20.19
N ALA A 644 -9.40 -0.04 19.66
CA ALA A 644 -9.30 -1.26 20.45
C ALA A 644 -8.07 -1.21 21.38
N VAL A 645 -8.27 -1.54 22.66
CA VAL A 645 -7.21 -1.60 23.68
C VAL A 645 -6.83 -3.02 24.07
N ALA A 646 -7.73 -3.97 23.90
CA ALA A 646 -7.47 -5.38 24.19
C ALA A 646 -8.42 -6.27 23.38
N SER A 647 -7.96 -7.46 23.04
CA SER A 647 -8.76 -8.48 22.37
C SER A 647 -8.35 -9.86 22.85
N GLN A 648 -9.34 -10.74 23.14
CA GLN A 648 -9.13 -12.05 23.70
C GLN A 648 -10.14 -13.08 23.17
N LEU A 649 -9.64 -14.29 22.85
CA LEU A 649 -10.48 -15.46 22.61
C LEU A 649 -10.88 -16.10 23.92
N CYS A 650 -12.17 -16.30 24.15
CA CYS A 650 -12.74 -16.88 25.34
C CYS A 650 -13.34 -18.23 25.00
N TYR A 651 -12.68 -19.32 25.34
CA TYR A 651 -13.14 -20.66 25.06
C TYR A 651 -14.12 -21.17 26.11
N ALA A 652 -15.24 -21.75 25.68
CA ALA A 652 -16.19 -22.37 26.57
C ALA A 652 -15.58 -23.57 27.32
N ALA A 653 -14.70 -24.34 26.68
CA ALA A 653 -13.94 -25.44 27.31
C ALA A 653 -13.07 -24.97 28.49
N ASN A 654 -12.65 -23.74 28.50
CA ASN A 654 -11.88 -23.12 29.60
C ASN A 654 -12.76 -22.33 30.60
N ASN A 655 -14.07 -22.44 30.46
CA ASN A 655 -15.06 -21.71 31.25
C ASN A 655 -14.95 -20.18 31.11
N GLY A 656 -14.32 -19.69 30.05
CA GLY A 656 -14.18 -18.25 29.76
C GLY A 656 -12.75 -17.78 29.51
N CYS A 657 -12.47 -16.53 29.89
CA CYS A 657 -11.18 -15.88 29.68
C CYS A 657 -11.02 -14.66 30.60
N GLN A 658 -9.82 -14.06 30.53
CA GLN A 658 -9.52 -12.75 31.12
C GLN A 658 -8.73 -11.92 30.11
N THR A 659 -8.91 -10.61 30.16
CA THR A 659 -8.01 -9.63 29.51
C THR A 659 -7.51 -8.63 30.55
N ASN A 660 -6.20 -8.34 30.52
CA ASN A 660 -5.53 -7.41 31.40
C ASN A 660 -5.50 -6.02 30.75
N LEU A 661 -6.14 -5.06 31.36
CA LEU A 661 -6.22 -3.67 30.93
C LEU A 661 -5.27 -2.84 31.78
N VAL A 662 -4.19 -2.37 31.21
CA VAL A 662 -3.07 -1.78 31.95
C VAL A 662 -2.95 -0.29 31.63
N ASN A 663 -2.73 0.52 32.68
CA ASN A 663 -2.47 1.96 32.55
C ASN A 663 -3.55 2.68 31.72
N LEU A 664 -4.80 2.45 32.04
CA LEU A 664 -5.92 3.01 31.29
C LEU A 664 -5.96 4.54 31.42
N GLU A 665 -6.41 5.20 30.35
CA GLU A 665 -6.76 6.62 30.39
C GLU A 665 -8.09 6.81 31.14
N ALA A 666 -8.32 8.00 31.71
CA ALA A 666 -9.61 8.31 32.29
C ALA A 666 -10.70 8.36 31.21
N GLY A 667 -11.77 7.62 31.38
CA GLY A 667 -12.87 7.60 30.40
C GLY A 667 -13.77 6.39 30.47
N THR A 668 -14.70 6.33 29.55
CA THR A 668 -15.61 5.21 29.35
C THR A 668 -15.05 4.25 28.33
N TYR A 669 -15.12 2.98 28.63
CA TYR A 669 -14.70 1.87 27.77
C TYR A 669 -15.90 1.00 27.42
N SER A 670 -15.86 0.37 26.27
CA SER A 670 -16.83 -0.64 25.85
C SER A 670 -16.16 -1.98 25.65
N ALA A 671 -16.67 -3.01 26.27
CA ALA A 671 -16.31 -4.39 25.97
C ALA A 671 -17.40 -5.03 25.11
N VAL A 672 -17.02 -5.51 23.94
CA VAL A 672 -17.91 -6.20 23.02
C VAL A 672 -17.59 -7.68 23.05
N ILE A 673 -18.58 -8.48 23.38
CA ILE A 673 -18.47 -9.93 23.39
C ILE A 673 -19.28 -10.47 22.22
N THR A 674 -18.59 -11.04 21.24
CA THR A 674 -19.19 -11.57 20.01
C THR A 674 -19.31 -13.08 20.13
N PRO A 675 -20.46 -13.68 19.79
CA PRO A 675 -20.66 -15.11 19.85
C PRO A 675 -19.77 -15.90 18.88
N PRO A 676 -19.69 -17.23 19.05
CA PRO A 676 -18.87 -18.07 18.21
C PRO A 676 -19.31 -18.08 16.73
N TYR A 677 -18.40 -18.45 15.85
CA TYR A 677 -18.55 -18.34 14.39
C TYR A 677 -19.32 -19.48 13.72
N ASP A 678 -19.54 -20.62 14.43
CA ASP A 678 -20.10 -21.84 13.85
C ASP A 678 -21.47 -22.19 14.44
N GLY A 679 -22.48 -22.40 13.57
CA GLY A 679 -23.77 -22.95 13.91
C GLY A 679 -24.71 -22.00 14.65
N ASP A 680 -25.39 -22.48 15.70
CA ASP A 680 -26.17 -21.66 16.62
C ASP A 680 -25.22 -20.74 17.40
N ARG A 681 -25.28 -19.47 17.15
CA ARG A 681 -24.34 -18.46 17.66
C ARG A 681 -24.87 -17.76 18.90
N THR A 682 -25.59 -18.44 19.76
CA THR A 682 -25.96 -17.92 21.07
C THR A 682 -24.86 -18.17 22.11
N MET A 683 -24.85 -17.39 23.18
CA MET A 683 -23.94 -17.55 24.32
C MET A 683 -24.55 -17.03 25.61
N SER A 684 -24.06 -17.56 26.72
CA SER A 684 -24.29 -16.97 28.03
C SER A 684 -23.00 -16.98 28.85
N PHE A 685 -22.80 -15.99 29.69
CA PHE A 685 -21.61 -15.84 30.52
C PHE A 685 -21.85 -14.88 31.68
N LYS A 686 -20.92 -14.90 32.66
CA LYS A 686 -20.77 -13.84 33.66
C LYS A 686 -19.59 -12.97 33.30
N SER A 687 -19.74 -11.67 33.44
CA SER A 687 -18.64 -10.69 33.26
C SER A 687 -18.30 -10.09 34.65
N THR A 688 -17.00 -10.05 34.95
CA THR A 688 -16.48 -9.47 36.19
C THR A 688 -15.37 -8.48 35.85
N LEU A 689 -15.45 -7.27 36.39
CA LEU A 689 -14.41 -6.25 36.31
C LEU A 689 -13.76 -6.11 37.69
N SER A 690 -12.45 -6.23 37.76
CA SER A 690 -11.70 -6.24 39.01
C SER A 690 -10.48 -5.33 38.94
N THR A 691 -10.25 -4.50 39.94
CA THR A 691 -8.95 -3.82 40.10
C THR A 691 -7.91 -4.81 40.57
N ASP A 692 -6.68 -4.60 40.14
CA ASP A 692 -5.53 -5.36 40.63
C ASP A 692 -5.33 -5.13 42.15
N VAL A 693 -4.96 -6.17 42.87
CA VAL A 693 -4.51 -6.08 44.26
C VAL A 693 -3.08 -5.55 44.29
N THR A 694 -2.87 -4.45 44.94
CA THR A 694 -1.54 -3.83 45.07
C THR A 694 -0.98 -4.02 46.49
N GLY A 695 0.34 -4.02 46.60
CA GLY A 695 1.01 -4.16 47.89
C GLY A 695 2.53 -4.00 47.73
N THR A 696 3.24 -4.14 48.86
CA THR A 696 4.70 -4.12 48.88
C THR A 696 5.21 -5.39 49.56
N LEU A 697 6.12 -6.08 48.87
CA LEU A 697 6.81 -7.24 49.41
C LEU A 697 7.95 -6.75 50.33
N ALA A 698 7.88 -7.10 51.59
CA ALA A 698 8.98 -6.86 52.52
C ALA A 698 9.98 -8.04 52.43
N ALA A 699 11.26 -7.71 52.44
CA ALA A 699 12.34 -8.70 52.45
C ALA A 699 12.19 -9.72 53.56
N ASP A 700 12.34 -10.98 53.23
CA ASP A 700 12.33 -12.16 54.12
C ASP A 700 11.04 -12.29 54.98
N LYS A 701 9.94 -11.71 54.51
CA LYS A 701 8.61 -11.84 55.14
C LYS A 701 7.66 -12.59 54.23
N VAL A 702 6.97 -13.57 54.81
CA VAL A 702 5.89 -14.26 54.10
C VAL A 702 4.68 -13.32 54.03
N GLN A 703 4.21 -13.08 52.79
CA GLN A 703 2.99 -12.28 52.56
C GLN A 703 1.97 -13.12 51.82
N THR A 704 0.78 -13.23 52.35
CA THR A 704 -0.33 -13.88 51.70
C THR A 704 -0.97 -12.91 50.72
N LEU A 705 -1.05 -13.31 49.44
CA LEU A 705 -1.83 -12.64 48.41
C LEU A 705 -3.10 -13.43 48.18
N THR A 706 -4.25 -12.75 48.28
CA THR A 706 -5.53 -13.32 47.91
C THR A 706 -6.17 -12.51 46.79
N LEU A 707 -6.42 -13.15 45.65
CA LEU A 707 -7.18 -12.64 44.56
C LEU A 707 -8.54 -13.33 44.56
N GLY A 708 -9.47 -12.71 45.31
CA GLY A 708 -10.77 -13.35 45.64
C GLY A 708 -11.84 -13.18 44.60
N ARG A 709 -11.56 -12.46 43.50
CA ARG A 709 -12.49 -12.22 42.41
C ARG A 709 -11.92 -12.63 41.09
N ARG A 710 -12.75 -13.13 40.22
CA ARG A 710 -12.37 -13.48 38.85
C ARG A 710 -11.89 -12.23 38.10
N GLY A 711 -10.82 -12.38 37.35
CA GLY A 711 -10.18 -11.27 36.63
C GLY A 711 -9.29 -10.38 37.51
N GLN A 712 -9.08 -10.71 38.78
CA GLN A 712 -8.23 -9.94 39.67
C GLN A 712 -6.78 -10.38 39.53
N ASN A 713 -5.84 -9.42 39.34
CA ASN A 713 -4.42 -9.69 39.33
C ASN A 713 -3.74 -9.11 40.59
N GLY A 714 -2.51 -9.54 40.82
CA GLY A 714 -1.66 -8.97 41.85
C GLY A 714 -0.57 -8.08 41.22
N ARG A 715 -0.35 -6.89 41.81
CA ARG A 715 0.79 -6.01 41.48
C ARG A 715 1.48 -5.62 42.77
N LEU A 716 2.49 -6.39 43.11
CA LEU A 716 3.25 -6.18 44.34
C LEU A 716 4.59 -5.52 43.99
N SER A 717 4.99 -4.54 44.75
CA SER A 717 6.26 -3.84 44.55
C SER A 717 7.32 -4.25 45.55
N PHE A 718 8.57 -4.16 45.18
CA PHE A 718 9.71 -4.20 46.08
C PHE A 718 10.82 -3.25 45.64
N ALA A 719 11.56 -2.74 46.62
CA ALA A 719 12.74 -1.95 46.34
C ALA A 719 13.94 -2.86 46.07
N GLY A 720 14.65 -2.65 44.99
CA GLY A 720 15.86 -3.39 44.64
C GLY A 720 17.01 -2.44 44.39
N THR A 721 18.23 -2.87 44.67
CA THR A 721 19.48 -2.16 44.43
C THR A 721 20.24 -2.85 43.32
N ALA A 722 20.84 -2.08 42.38
CA ALA A 722 21.68 -2.65 41.32
C ALA A 722 22.77 -3.57 41.91
N GLY A 723 22.92 -4.75 41.32
CA GLY A 723 23.83 -5.80 41.83
C GLY A 723 23.23 -6.68 42.92
N GLN A 724 22.10 -6.32 43.50
CA GLN A 724 21.46 -7.15 44.55
C GLN A 724 20.91 -8.44 43.93
N THR A 725 21.06 -9.54 44.67
CA THR A 725 20.44 -10.83 44.32
C THR A 725 19.28 -11.12 45.25
N VAL A 726 18.12 -11.39 44.69
CA VAL A 726 16.91 -11.77 45.41
C VAL A 726 16.23 -12.95 44.75
N ALA A 727 15.34 -13.60 45.42
CA ALA A 727 14.45 -14.63 44.87
C ALA A 727 13.01 -14.38 45.29
N LEU A 728 12.10 -14.49 44.36
CA LEU A 728 10.68 -14.55 44.64
C LEU A 728 10.28 -16.01 44.89
N GLN A 729 9.99 -16.36 46.13
CA GLN A 729 9.46 -17.66 46.51
C GLN A 729 7.94 -17.61 46.48
N VAL A 730 7.34 -18.57 45.82
CA VAL A 730 5.88 -18.80 45.79
C VAL A 730 5.61 -20.09 46.51
N ALA A 731 4.70 -20.08 47.45
CA ALA A 731 4.32 -21.26 48.22
C ALA A 731 2.82 -21.30 48.51
N ALA A 732 2.34 -22.47 48.85
CA ALA A 732 0.94 -22.70 49.27
C ALA A 732 -0.07 -22.12 48.26
N GLN A 733 0.26 -22.22 46.95
CA GLN A 733 -0.66 -21.75 45.90
C GLN A 733 -1.92 -22.62 45.88
N ALA A 734 -3.06 -21.99 45.94
CA ALA A 734 -4.36 -22.60 45.78
C ALA A 734 -5.19 -21.75 44.80
N THR A 735 -5.70 -22.35 43.77
CA THR A 735 -6.58 -21.73 42.77
C THR A 735 -7.97 -22.33 42.83
N ALA A 736 -8.98 -21.62 42.37
CA ALA A 736 -10.29 -22.17 42.14
C ALA A 736 -10.75 -21.84 40.69
N PRO A 737 -10.87 -22.87 39.81
CA PRO A 737 -10.66 -24.33 40.07
C PRO A 737 -9.24 -24.71 40.48
N ALA A 738 -9.08 -25.84 41.16
CA ALA A 738 -7.78 -26.32 41.63
C ALA A 738 -6.80 -26.64 40.49
N ASP A 739 -5.51 -26.66 40.79
CA ASP A 739 -4.41 -27.02 39.91
C ASP A 739 -4.29 -26.20 38.61
N ARG A 740 -4.71 -24.95 38.67
CA ARG A 740 -4.54 -24.01 37.56
C ARG A 740 -3.23 -23.25 37.66
N LEU A 741 -2.69 -22.92 36.49
CA LEU A 741 -1.46 -22.14 36.38
C LEU A 741 -1.67 -20.69 36.86
N THR A 742 -0.66 -20.16 37.53
CA THR A 742 -0.52 -18.73 37.78
C THR A 742 0.86 -18.29 37.31
N TYR A 743 0.92 -17.21 36.59
CA TYR A 743 2.16 -16.63 36.12
C TYR A 743 2.63 -15.54 37.07
N TYR A 744 3.92 -15.54 37.34
CA TYR A 744 4.61 -14.56 38.18
C TYR A 744 5.67 -13.86 37.33
N THR A 745 5.45 -12.61 36.96
CA THR A 745 6.37 -11.84 36.12
C THR A 745 6.95 -10.68 36.91
N VAL A 746 8.24 -10.54 36.95
CA VAL A 746 8.92 -9.41 37.60
C VAL A 746 9.33 -8.40 36.53
N TYR A 747 8.92 -7.16 36.76
CA TYR A 747 9.26 -6.02 35.92
C TYR A 747 10.33 -5.16 36.57
N LYS A 748 11.26 -4.64 35.80
CA LYS A 748 12.27 -3.66 36.16
C LYS A 748 11.63 -2.29 36.47
N PRO A 749 12.36 -1.35 37.08
CA PRO A 749 11.88 0.02 37.29
C PRO A 749 11.51 0.78 36.02
N ASP A 750 12.06 0.41 34.86
CA ASP A 750 11.74 0.97 33.52
C ASP A 750 10.48 0.33 32.88
N GLY A 751 9.85 -0.62 33.56
CA GLY A 751 8.67 -1.35 33.07
C GLY A 751 8.98 -2.54 32.15
N ALA A 752 10.24 -2.81 31.81
CA ALA A 752 10.60 -4.00 31.01
C ALA A 752 10.59 -5.26 31.88
N VAL A 753 10.26 -6.39 31.28
CA VAL A 753 10.31 -7.69 31.96
C VAL A 753 11.75 -8.01 32.36
N LEU A 754 11.94 -8.37 33.65
CA LEU A 754 13.19 -8.90 34.13
C LEU A 754 13.24 -10.43 34.00
N ASN A 755 12.25 -11.11 34.58
CA ASN A 755 12.15 -12.57 34.53
C ASN A 755 10.73 -13.03 34.86
N SER A 756 10.40 -14.30 34.62
CA SER A 756 9.08 -14.87 34.89
C SER A 756 9.14 -16.34 35.27
N THR A 757 8.13 -16.80 36.05
CA THR A 757 7.92 -18.21 36.39
C THR A 757 6.42 -18.48 36.48
N TYR A 758 6.06 -19.72 36.72
CA TYR A 758 4.67 -20.13 36.96
C TYR A 758 4.60 -21.22 38.06
N ALA A 759 3.46 -21.33 38.69
CA ALA A 759 3.13 -22.43 39.59
C ALA A 759 1.70 -22.94 39.34
N GLY A 760 1.34 -24.12 39.84
CA GLY A 760 -0.02 -24.64 39.83
C GLY A 760 -0.28 -25.68 38.74
N SER A 761 0.75 -26.21 38.03
CA SER A 761 0.58 -27.36 37.13
C SER A 761 0.99 -28.68 37.80
N ASN A 762 0.23 -29.73 37.62
CA ASN A 762 0.54 -31.07 38.10
C ASN A 762 0.76 -31.16 39.62
N GLY A 763 -0.02 -30.38 40.41
CA GLY A 763 0.03 -30.42 41.89
C GLY A 763 1.20 -29.61 42.50
N THR A 764 1.96 -28.84 41.70
CA THR A 764 3.01 -27.97 42.23
C THR A 764 2.44 -26.67 42.77
N SER A 765 2.31 -26.57 44.10
CA SER A 765 1.85 -25.33 44.77
C SER A 765 2.97 -24.37 45.15
N ALA A 766 4.19 -24.63 44.70
CA ALA A 766 5.37 -23.83 45.03
C ALA A 766 6.31 -23.70 43.80
N THR A 767 6.98 -22.55 43.71
CA THR A 767 8.07 -22.28 42.76
C THR A 767 8.99 -21.18 43.25
N THR A 768 10.17 -21.07 42.70
CA THR A 768 11.11 -19.99 43.04
C THR A 768 11.59 -19.31 41.78
N LEU A 769 11.48 -18.00 41.74
CA LEU A 769 12.01 -17.18 40.65
C LEU A 769 13.26 -16.47 41.12
N ASN A 770 14.42 -16.87 40.58
CA ASN A 770 15.67 -16.25 40.96
C ASN A 770 15.90 -14.97 40.13
N LEU A 771 16.32 -13.92 40.81
CA LEU A 771 16.59 -12.60 40.26
C LEU A 771 18.02 -12.19 40.67
N PRO A 772 19.04 -12.77 40.02
CA PRO A 772 20.44 -12.45 40.33
C PRO A 772 20.82 -11.09 39.72
N ASN A 773 21.68 -10.36 40.43
CA ASN A 773 22.24 -9.10 39.93
C ASN A 773 21.19 -8.16 39.36
N LEU A 774 20.31 -7.65 40.19
CA LEU A 774 19.31 -6.69 39.72
C LEU A 774 19.97 -5.58 38.89
N PRO A 775 19.53 -5.32 37.66
CA PRO A 775 20.25 -4.45 36.71
C PRO A 775 20.18 -2.97 37.08
N ALA A 776 19.22 -2.56 37.90
CA ALA A 776 19.01 -1.16 38.27
C ALA A 776 18.56 -1.01 39.74
N THR A 777 18.87 0.12 40.33
CA THR A 777 18.30 0.54 41.61
C THR A 777 16.93 1.19 41.35
N GLY A 778 15.90 0.72 42.06
CA GLY A 778 14.56 1.26 41.93
C GLY A 778 13.47 0.32 42.37
N THR A 779 12.23 0.64 42.04
CA THR A 779 11.06 -0.16 42.40
C THR A 779 10.78 -1.19 41.33
N TYR A 780 10.82 -2.44 41.69
CA TYR A 780 10.44 -3.59 40.85
C TYR A 780 8.98 -3.94 41.12
N THR A 781 8.29 -4.48 40.13
CA THR A 781 6.90 -4.92 40.24
C THR A 781 6.80 -6.41 39.95
N VAL A 782 6.19 -7.14 40.86
CA VAL A 782 5.78 -8.53 40.69
C VAL A 782 4.34 -8.53 40.23
N PHE A 783 4.10 -8.94 39.01
CA PHE A 783 2.78 -9.13 38.44
C PHE A 783 2.37 -10.59 38.59
N VAL A 784 1.23 -10.82 39.24
CA VAL A 784 0.67 -12.15 39.52
C VAL A 784 -0.61 -12.28 38.70
N ASP A 785 -0.60 -13.18 37.73
CA ASP A 785 -1.65 -13.34 36.72
C ASP A 785 -2.18 -14.79 36.74
N PRO A 786 -3.28 -15.07 37.43
CA PRO A 786 -3.90 -16.39 37.39
C PRO A 786 -4.44 -16.70 36.00
N TYR A 787 -4.19 -17.91 35.51
CA TYR A 787 -4.69 -18.37 34.21
C TYR A 787 -6.20 -18.16 34.08
N GLN A 788 -6.64 -17.56 32.98
CA GLN A 788 -8.05 -17.22 32.74
C GLN A 788 -8.71 -16.36 33.85
N GLY A 789 -7.91 -15.64 34.62
CA GLY A 789 -8.38 -14.77 35.69
C GLY A 789 -9.04 -15.49 36.85
N GLU A 790 -8.63 -16.69 37.13
CA GLU A 790 -9.18 -17.50 38.22
C GLU A 790 -8.82 -16.94 39.61
N THR A 791 -9.55 -17.32 40.66
CA THR A 791 -9.24 -16.87 42.00
C THR A 791 -8.01 -17.59 42.54
N LEU A 792 -7.24 -16.88 43.36
CA LEU A 792 -5.94 -17.35 43.83
C LEU A 792 -5.76 -17.00 45.33
N SER A 793 -5.20 -17.94 46.09
CA SER A 793 -4.52 -17.66 47.33
C SER A 793 -3.11 -18.22 47.28
N THR A 794 -2.12 -17.42 47.59
CA THR A 794 -0.71 -17.82 47.54
C THR A 794 0.13 -17.09 48.58
N GLN A 795 1.21 -17.68 49.02
CA GLN A 795 2.21 -17.04 49.88
C GLN A 795 3.42 -16.65 49.02
N LEU A 796 3.80 -15.39 49.15
CA LEU A 796 4.94 -14.82 48.48
C LEU A 796 6.00 -14.38 49.51
N THR A 797 7.24 -14.71 49.23
CA THR A 797 8.38 -14.25 50.01
C THR A 797 9.43 -13.70 49.10
N LEU A 798 9.86 -12.47 49.33
CA LEU A 798 11.03 -11.91 48.64
C LEU A 798 12.27 -12.29 49.49
N ALA A 799 12.88 -13.38 49.13
CA ALA A 799 14.08 -13.85 49.83
C ALA A 799 15.30 -13.01 49.43
N THR A 800 15.93 -12.33 50.37
CA THR A 800 17.18 -11.64 50.13
C THR A 800 18.32 -12.57 50.54
N GLY A 801 18.89 -13.30 49.63
CA GLY A 801 19.91 -14.34 49.71
C GLY A 801 20.50 -14.69 51.06
N THR A 802 20.24 -15.89 51.50
CA THR A 802 20.59 -16.38 52.84
C THR A 802 21.89 -17.19 52.87
N THR A 803 22.33 -17.69 51.75
CA THR A 803 23.66 -18.29 51.60
C THR A 803 24.36 -17.70 50.39
N SER A 804 25.27 -16.78 50.65
CA SER A 804 26.04 -16.11 49.59
C SER A 804 27.55 -16.27 49.88
N GLY A 805 28.31 -16.24 48.82
CA GLY A 805 29.77 -16.32 48.94
C GLY A 805 30.45 -15.86 47.68
N GLN A 806 31.74 -15.50 47.79
CA GLN A 806 32.60 -15.25 46.65
C GLN A 806 33.47 -16.48 46.42
N VAL A 807 33.50 -16.93 45.17
CA VAL A 807 34.40 -17.99 44.73
C VAL A 807 35.59 -17.36 44.02
N THR A 808 36.77 -17.56 44.56
CA THR A 808 38.00 -17.08 43.96
C THR A 808 38.64 -18.16 43.13
N ASN A 809 39.28 -17.77 42.06
CA ASN A 809 39.99 -18.70 41.19
C ASN A 809 41.08 -19.49 42.03
N GLY A 810 41.00 -20.78 41.96
CA GLY A 810 41.93 -21.68 42.65
C GLY A 810 41.49 -22.06 44.07
N ALA A 811 40.41 -21.51 44.60
CA ALA A 811 39.87 -21.84 45.93
C ALA A 811 38.61 -22.69 45.84
N SER A 812 38.36 -23.47 46.84
CA SER A 812 37.10 -24.23 47.02
C SER A 812 36.31 -23.70 48.21
N GLY A 813 35.03 -23.43 48.03
CA GLY A 813 34.09 -23.06 49.12
C GLY A 813 33.15 -24.20 49.42
N SER A 814 32.79 -24.40 50.72
CA SER A 814 31.73 -25.36 51.09
C SER A 814 30.48 -24.57 51.49
N PHE A 815 29.36 -25.01 50.97
CA PHE A 815 28.03 -24.36 51.14
C PHE A 815 27.00 -25.40 51.50
N ALA A 816 26.07 -24.99 52.36
CA ALA A 816 24.94 -25.81 52.73
C ALA A 816 23.70 -24.92 52.97
N THR A 817 22.56 -25.43 52.57
CA THR A 817 21.28 -24.81 52.91
C THR A 817 20.67 -25.49 54.12
N THR A 818 20.05 -24.70 54.99
CA THR A 818 19.41 -25.18 56.24
C THR A 818 17.91 -25.20 56.15
N VAL A 819 17.37 -24.49 55.15
CA VAL A 819 15.93 -24.39 54.95
C VAL A 819 15.58 -25.01 53.59
N PRO A 820 14.55 -25.85 53.50
CA PRO A 820 14.06 -26.39 52.21
C PRO A 820 13.76 -25.26 51.23
N GLY A 821 14.18 -25.43 49.95
CA GLY A 821 13.97 -24.45 48.92
C GLY A 821 14.94 -23.27 48.85
N GLN A 822 15.89 -23.23 49.80
CA GLN A 822 16.85 -22.14 49.88
C GLN A 822 17.92 -22.25 48.78
N ASN A 823 18.12 -21.18 47.99
CA ASN A 823 19.17 -21.10 46.99
C ASN A 823 20.51 -20.71 47.64
N VAL A 824 21.59 -21.05 46.92
CA VAL A 824 22.92 -20.54 47.24
C VAL A 824 23.36 -19.60 46.14
N TYR A 825 23.80 -18.40 46.51
CA TYR A 825 24.23 -17.34 45.60
C TYR A 825 25.75 -17.14 45.71
N LEU A 826 26.46 -17.44 44.66
CA LEU A 826 27.90 -17.26 44.61
C LEU A 826 28.28 -16.20 43.59
N THR A 827 29.36 -15.46 43.85
CA THR A 827 29.88 -14.49 42.87
C THR A 827 31.35 -14.80 42.58
N PHE A 828 31.78 -14.48 41.35
CA PHE A 828 33.21 -14.49 40.99
C PHE A 828 33.51 -13.36 39.98
N THR A 829 34.78 -13.04 39.84
CA THR A 829 35.21 -12.06 38.83
C THR A 829 36.05 -12.73 37.76
N ALA A 830 35.88 -12.25 36.53
CA ALA A 830 36.70 -12.66 35.39
C ALA A 830 37.35 -11.45 34.71
N THR A 831 38.47 -11.68 34.06
CA THR A 831 39.11 -10.73 33.15
C THR A 831 38.72 -11.04 31.70
N ALA A 832 38.81 -10.04 30.81
CA ALA A 832 38.47 -10.24 29.41
C ALA A 832 39.28 -11.35 28.76
N GLY A 833 38.64 -12.24 28.03
CA GLY A 833 39.25 -13.39 27.34
C GLY A 833 39.53 -14.57 28.23
N GLN A 834 39.23 -14.52 29.53
CA GLN A 834 39.52 -15.60 30.47
C GLN A 834 38.67 -16.84 30.22
N ASN A 835 39.30 -18.00 30.30
CA ASN A 835 38.66 -19.31 30.22
C ASN A 835 38.69 -19.97 31.60
N MET A 836 37.56 -20.40 32.09
CA MET A 836 37.41 -20.95 33.44
C MET A 836 36.43 -22.13 33.43
N GLY A 837 36.56 -23.01 34.38
CA GLY A 837 35.55 -23.99 34.73
C GLY A 837 34.98 -23.72 36.11
N PHE A 838 33.68 -23.73 36.22
CA PHE A 838 32.95 -23.70 37.49
C PHE A 838 32.39 -25.08 37.77
N ALA A 839 32.75 -25.65 38.92
CA ALA A 839 32.33 -27.00 39.27
C ALA A 839 31.71 -27.09 40.66
N LEU A 840 30.70 -27.96 40.79
CA LEU A 840 30.18 -28.45 42.07
C LEU A 840 30.70 -29.85 42.35
N SER A 841 31.06 -30.13 43.61
CA SER A 841 31.46 -31.45 44.05
C SER A 841 30.95 -31.76 45.45
N ASN A 842 31.08 -33.01 45.87
CA ASN A 842 30.59 -33.47 47.18
C ASN A 842 29.13 -33.06 47.37
N LEU A 843 28.33 -33.21 46.30
CA LEU A 843 26.96 -32.83 46.32
C LEU A 843 26.16 -33.84 47.15
N VAL A 844 25.44 -33.34 48.15
CA VAL A 844 24.57 -34.12 49.01
C VAL A 844 23.20 -33.44 49.02
N THR A 845 22.19 -34.21 48.77
CA THR A 845 20.77 -33.87 48.94
C THR A 845 20.06 -35.00 49.70
N PRO A 846 18.87 -34.78 50.26
CA PRO A 846 18.14 -35.81 50.99
C PRO A 846 17.88 -37.10 50.18
N ASN A 847 17.76 -37.00 48.85
CA ASN A 847 17.63 -38.15 47.99
C ASN A 847 18.78 -38.14 46.92
N SER A 848 19.48 -39.24 46.84
CA SER A 848 20.62 -39.39 45.91
C SER A 848 20.26 -39.35 44.42
N THR A 849 19.04 -39.54 44.04
CA THR A 849 18.57 -39.41 42.65
C THR A 849 18.24 -37.97 42.27
N ASN A 850 18.21 -37.04 43.20
CA ASN A 850 17.91 -35.66 42.97
C ASN A 850 19.04 -34.96 42.21
N ALA A 851 18.65 -33.95 41.43
CA ALA A 851 19.56 -33.03 40.78
C ALA A 851 19.50 -31.65 41.40
N VAL A 852 20.63 -31.02 41.58
CA VAL A 852 20.75 -29.58 41.87
C VAL A 852 20.94 -28.88 40.52
N TYR A 853 20.26 -27.80 40.30
CA TYR A 853 20.41 -27.01 39.08
C TYR A 853 21.16 -25.72 39.37
N PHE A 854 22.10 -25.35 38.54
CA PHE A 854 22.71 -24.02 38.65
C PHE A 854 22.77 -23.28 37.32
N VAL A 855 22.76 -21.95 37.41
CA VAL A 855 22.92 -21.04 36.29
C VAL A 855 23.97 -20.00 36.60
N VAL A 856 24.82 -19.72 35.63
CA VAL A 856 25.82 -18.64 35.70
C VAL A 856 25.28 -17.45 34.92
N TYR A 857 25.29 -16.28 35.55
CA TYR A 857 24.77 -15.04 34.97
C TYR A 857 25.85 -13.98 34.84
N ARG A 858 25.76 -13.16 33.79
CA ARG A 858 26.51 -11.89 33.71
C ARG A 858 25.88 -10.83 34.61
N ALA A 859 26.61 -9.71 34.75
CA ALA A 859 26.14 -8.55 35.52
C ALA A 859 24.84 -7.93 34.98
N ASP A 860 24.55 -8.08 33.71
CA ASP A 860 23.30 -7.61 33.06
C ASP A 860 22.10 -8.55 33.32
N GLY A 861 22.30 -9.66 34.03
CA GLY A 861 21.28 -10.66 34.32
C GLY A 861 21.13 -11.75 33.24
N ALA A 862 21.89 -11.72 32.16
CA ALA A 862 21.84 -12.76 31.15
C ALA A 862 22.49 -14.06 31.61
N GLY A 863 21.77 -15.17 31.51
CA GLY A 863 22.32 -16.51 31.78
C GLY A 863 23.27 -16.92 30.64
N ILE A 864 24.51 -17.31 31.00
CA ILE A 864 25.54 -17.71 30.05
C ILE A 864 25.86 -19.19 30.03
N ALA A 865 25.57 -19.88 31.13
CA ALA A 865 25.76 -21.32 31.26
C ALA A 865 24.87 -21.89 32.33
N SER A 866 24.42 -23.14 32.18
CA SER A 866 23.60 -23.84 33.16
C SER A 866 23.88 -25.34 33.15
N GLN A 867 23.68 -25.99 34.31
CA GLN A 867 23.95 -27.42 34.44
C GLN A 867 23.05 -28.05 35.50
N ASN A 868 22.57 -29.26 35.23
CA ASN A 868 21.99 -30.17 36.21
C ASN A 868 23.12 -31.04 36.82
N CYS A 869 23.24 -31.03 38.14
CA CYS A 869 24.22 -31.79 38.88
C CYS A 869 23.54 -32.91 39.68
N TYR A 870 23.75 -34.11 39.26
CA TYR A 870 23.19 -35.26 39.92
C TYR A 870 24.09 -35.73 41.09
N VAL A 871 23.49 -36.05 42.20
CA VAL A 871 24.22 -36.58 43.36
C VAL A 871 24.98 -37.86 42.97
N SER A 872 24.36 -38.73 42.18
CA SER A 872 24.94 -39.97 41.68
C SER A 872 26.24 -39.77 40.84
N SER A 873 26.41 -38.59 40.25
CA SER A 873 27.62 -38.25 39.50
C SER A 873 28.75 -37.64 40.38
N GLY A 874 28.48 -37.44 41.68
CA GLY A 874 29.41 -36.79 42.62
C GLY A 874 29.69 -35.31 42.36
N GLY A 875 29.03 -34.73 41.36
CA GLY A 875 29.13 -33.32 40.99
C GLY A 875 29.00 -33.06 39.49
N CYS A 876 29.36 -31.88 39.08
CA CYS A 876 29.23 -31.43 37.69
C CYS A 876 30.15 -30.23 37.39
N GLN A 877 30.23 -29.80 36.15
CA GLN A 877 31.02 -28.67 35.69
C GLN A 877 30.30 -27.94 34.52
N VAL A 878 30.54 -26.64 34.42
CA VAL A 878 30.32 -25.86 33.19
C VAL A 878 31.65 -25.21 32.75
N ASN A 879 31.86 -25.17 31.48
CA ASN A 879 33.04 -24.54 30.86
C ASN A 879 32.66 -23.12 30.44
N LEU A 880 33.31 -22.13 30.97
CA LEU A 880 33.11 -20.72 30.71
C LEU A 880 34.27 -20.21 29.85
N ALA A 881 34.02 -20.01 28.57
CA ALA A 881 35.06 -19.64 27.61
C ALA A 881 34.95 -18.17 27.22
N ASN A 882 36.10 -17.52 27.05
CA ASN A 882 36.23 -16.15 26.53
C ASN A 882 35.33 -15.16 27.28
N LEU A 883 35.41 -15.17 28.60
CA LEU A 883 34.58 -14.30 29.47
C LEU A 883 34.95 -12.83 29.25
N ASP A 884 33.93 -11.97 29.35
CA ASP A 884 34.12 -10.52 29.44
C ASP A 884 34.69 -10.15 30.83
N ALA A 885 35.33 -9.00 30.93
CA ALA A 885 35.76 -8.50 32.22
C ALA A 885 34.54 -8.08 33.05
N GLY A 886 34.39 -8.60 34.26
CA GLY A 886 33.25 -8.26 35.09
C GLY A 886 33.00 -9.25 36.22
N THR A 887 31.93 -8.97 36.97
CA THR A 887 31.40 -9.84 38.03
C THR A 887 30.31 -10.73 37.48
N TYR A 888 30.43 -12.00 37.79
CA TYR A 888 29.45 -13.04 37.45
C TYR A 888 28.76 -13.55 38.71
N SER A 889 27.49 -13.97 38.60
CA SER A 889 26.81 -14.66 39.68
C SER A 889 26.39 -16.07 39.29
N VAL A 890 26.46 -16.95 40.24
CA VAL A 890 26.00 -18.34 40.13
C VAL A 890 24.88 -18.56 41.12
N VAL A 891 23.74 -18.93 40.63
CA VAL A 891 22.57 -19.30 41.42
C VAL A 891 22.45 -20.81 41.42
N ILE A 892 22.56 -21.43 42.57
CA ILE A 892 22.44 -22.86 42.77
C ILE A 892 21.12 -23.14 43.46
N THR A 893 20.25 -23.86 42.77
CA THR A 893 18.87 -24.16 43.18
C THR A 893 18.78 -25.59 43.66
N PRO A 894 18.17 -25.84 44.84
CA PRO A 894 17.98 -27.19 45.35
C PRO A 894 17.01 -28.02 44.52
N PRO A 895 17.00 -29.35 44.70
CA PRO A 895 16.11 -30.25 43.96
C PRO A 895 14.63 -29.97 44.21
N TYR A 896 13.83 -30.28 43.20
CA TYR A 896 12.40 -29.92 43.10
C TYR A 896 11.45 -30.80 43.94
N ASN A 897 11.91 -31.91 44.45
CA ASN A 897 11.06 -32.92 45.15
C ASN A 897 11.40 -33.12 46.59
N GLY A 898 10.46 -32.90 47.50
CA GLY A 898 10.54 -33.22 48.92
C GLY A 898 11.35 -32.22 49.73
N ASP A 899 12.20 -32.69 50.67
CA ASP A 899 13.15 -31.87 51.38
C ASP A 899 14.17 -31.28 50.42
N GLN A 900 14.12 -30.00 50.27
CA GLN A 900 14.89 -29.28 49.24
C GLN A 900 16.14 -28.65 49.84
N THR A 901 16.77 -29.26 50.80
CA THR A 901 18.09 -28.86 51.28
C THR A 901 19.22 -29.45 50.41
N MET A 902 20.39 -28.82 50.43
CA MET A 902 21.57 -29.28 49.70
C MET A 902 22.83 -28.85 50.43
N SER A 903 23.89 -29.63 50.24
CA SER A 903 25.26 -29.19 50.57
C SER A 903 26.23 -29.59 49.46
N PHE A 904 27.25 -28.80 49.22
CA PHE A 904 28.21 -29.02 48.15
C PHE A 904 29.51 -28.22 48.34
N LYS A 905 30.55 -28.57 47.62
CA LYS A 905 31.71 -27.70 47.39
C LYS A 905 31.66 -27.09 46.01
N SER A 906 31.87 -25.79 45.89
CA SER A 906 32.10 -25.11 44.65
C SER A 906 33.58 -24.86 44.39
N THR A 907 34.05 -24.98 43.15
CA THR A 907 35.39 -24.70 42.75
C THR A 907 35.37 -23.88 41.43
N LEU A 908 36.17 -22.81 41.37
CA LEU A 908 36.41 -22.05 40.16
C LEU A 908 37.87 -22.22 39.75
N SER A 909 38.13 -22.64 38.54
CA SER A 909 39.47 -22.94 38.09
C SER A 909 39.72 -22.34 36.70
N THR A 910 40.79 -21.63 36.53
CA THR A 910 41.27 -21.26 35.18
C THR A 910 41.85 -22.48 34.46
N ASP A 911 41.66 -22.49 33.16
CA ASP A 911 42.24 -23.54 32.31
C ASP A 911 43.79 -23.54 32.36
N VAL A 912 44.37 -24.70 32.38
CA VAL A 912 45.83 -24.86 32.26
C VAL A 912 46.20 -24.69 30.76
N THR A 913 47.12 -23.77 30.50
CA THR A 913 47.61 -23.49 29.15
C THR A 913 49.02 -23.98 28.96
N GLY A 914 49.39 -24.35 27.74
CA GLY A 914 50.73 -24.80 27.39
C GLY A 914 50.89 -24.97 25.89
N THR A 915 52.13 -25.28 25.48
CA THR A 915 52.43 -25.60 24.08
C THR A 915 53.09 -26.96 24.01
N LEU A 916 52.53 -27.84 23.21
CA LEU A 916 53.10 -29.14 22.93
C LEU A 916 54.21 -28.99 21.89
N VAL A 917 55.36 -29.55 22.21
CA VAL A 917 56.51 -29.64 21.29
C VAL A 917 56.55 -31.04 20.70
N ALA A 918 56.63 -31.10 19.35
CA ALA A 918 56.64 -32.39 18.66
C ALA A 918 57.72 -33.34 19.26
N ASP A 919 57.39 -34.59 19.40
CA ASP A 919 58.26 -35.71 19.90
C ASP A 919 58.71 -35.51 21.32
N LYS A 920 58.11 -34.64 22.11
CA LYS A 920 58.36 -34.46 23.53
C LYS A 920 57.17 -34.89 24.39
N VAL A 921 57.44 -35.71 25.39
CA VAL A 921 56.43 -36.07 26.40
C VAL A 921 56.26 -34.87 27.32
N GLN A 922 55.01 -34.41 27.44
CA GLN A 922 54.61 -33.35 28.37
C GLN A 922 53.51 -33.85 29.31
N THR A 923 53.78 -33.74 30.62
CA THR A 923 52.77 -34.07 31.62
C THR A 923 51.81 -32.91 31.78
N LEU A 924 50.52 -33.15 31.53
CA LEU A 924 49.41 -32.25 31.87
C LEU A 924 48.82 -32.69 33.21
N THR A 925 48.78 -31.77 34.16
CA THR A 925 48.11 -32.01 35.46
C THR A 925 47.01 -30.98 35.63
N LEU A 926 45.79 -31.44 35.71
CA LEU A 926 44.61 -30.66 36.07
C LEU A 926 44.25 -31.04 37.54
N GLY A 927 44.90 -30.31 38.48
CA GLY A 927 44.88 -30.67 39.88
C GLY A 927 43.65 -30.23 40.64
N ARG A 928 42.74 -29.49 39.98
CA ARG A 928 41.55 -28.93 40.60
C ARG A 928 40.30 -29.34 39.81
N ARG A 929 39.22 -29.53 40.56
CA ARG A 929 37.95 -29.84 39.95
C ARG A 929 37.49 -28.65 39.11
N GLY A 930 36.99 -28.93 37.93
CA GLY A 930 36.55 -27.92 36.97
C GLY A 930 37.68 -27.30 36.15
N GLN A 931 38.92 -27.79 36.29
CA GLN A 931 40.06 -27.31 35.52
C GLN A 931 40.16 -28.03 34.17
N ASN A 932 40.26 -27.30 33.09
CA ASN A 932 40.52 -27.87 31.77
C ASN A 932 41.91 -27.56 31.27
N GLY A 933 42.32 -28.26 30.25
CA GLY A 933 43.57 -27.99 29.53
C GLY A 933 43.30 -27.30 28.18
N ARG A 934 44.09 -26.25 27.91
CA ARG A 934 44.13 -25.62 26.56
C ARG A 934 45.57 -25.56 26.08
N LEU A 935 45.95 -26.60 25.38
CA LEU A 935 47.30 -26.71 24.89
C LEU A 935 47.36 -26.34 23.42
N SER A 936 48.42 -25.72 22.99
CA SER A 936 48.61 -25.35 21.59
C SER A 936 49.73 -26.14 20.93
N PHE A 937 49.65 -26.29 19.62
CA PHE A 937 50.76 -26.73 18.80
C PHE A 937 50.76 -26.05 17.43
N ALA A 938 51.92 -25.86 16.86
CA ALA A 938 52.04 -25.35 15.49
C ALA A 938 51.88 -26.49 14.50
N GLY A 939 51.01 -26.36 13.54
CA GLY A 939 50.77 -27.30 12.44
C GLY A 939 50.90 -26.64 11.08
N THR A 940 51.38 -27.40 10.10
CA THR A 940 51.46 -26.97 8.71
C THR A 940 50.43 -27.69 7.87
N ALA A 941 49.78 -26.98 6.92
CA ALA A 941 48.83 -27.58 6.00
C ALA A 941 49.46 -28.83 5.31
N GLY A 942 48.72 -29.91 5.25
CA GLY A 942 49.16 -31.19 4.71
C GLY A 942 49.96 -32.08 5.69
N GLN A 943 50.40 -31.55 6.83
CA GLN A 943 51.10 -32.30 7.86
C GLN A 943 50.20 -33.35 8.51
N THR A 944 50.74 -34.52 8.78
CA THR A 944 50.05 -35.53 9.59
C THR A 944 50.73 -35.61 10.95
N VAL A 945 49.92 -35.46 11.99
CA VAL A 945 50.36 -35.56 13.38
C VAL A 945 49.46 -36.50 14.16
N ALA A 946 49.91 -37.03 15.23
CA ALA A 946 49.09 -37.80 16.15
C ALA A 946 49.32 -37.30 17.59
N LEU A 947 48.22 -37.05 18.29
CA LEU A 947 48.26 -36.81 19.72
C LEU A 947 48.18 -38.15 20.46
N GLN A 948 49.20 -38.54 21.12
CA GLN A 948 49.26 -39.71 21.99
C GLN A 948 48.98 -39.28 23.42
N VAL A 949 48.05 -39.95 24.06
CA VAL A 949 47.70 -39.82 25.47
C VAL A 949 48.14 -41.11 26.16
N ALA A 950 48.95 -40.99 27.21
CA ALA A 950 49.44 -42.13 27.96
C ALA A 950 49.44 -41.81 29.48
N GLY A 951 49.45 -42.85 30.27
CA GLY A 951 49.52 -42.75 31.73
C GLY A 951 48.43 -41.86 32.33
N GLN A 952 47.24 -41.84 31.70
CA GLN A 952 46.14 -41.06 32.20
C GLN A 952 45.62 -41.63 33.52
N THR A 953 45.53 -40.74 34.51
CA THR A 953 44.88 -41.04 35.79
C THR A 953 43.89 -39.95 36.11
N THR A 954 42.69 -40.32 36.54
CA THR A 954 41.62 -39.38 37.00
C THR A 954 41.27 -39.67 38.45
N VAL A 955 40.64 -38.69 39.15
CA VAL A 955 40.08 -38.91 40.47
C VAL A 955 38.64 -38.41 40.43
N PRO A 956 37.66 -39.33 40.57
CA PRO A 956 37.72 -40.81 40.68
C PRO A 956 38.42 -41.49 39.46
N ALA A 957 38.93 -42.70 39.69
CA ALA A 957 39.63 -43.46 38.65
C ALA A 957 38.72 -43.86 37.49
N GLU A 958 39.33 -44.16 36.32
CA GLU A 958 38.69 -44.71 35.13
C GLU A 958 37.62 -43.79 34.51
N ARG A 959 37.69 -42.52 34.73
CA ARG A 959 36.78 -41.56 34.10
C ARG A 959 37.29 -41.10 32.73
N THR A 960 36.40 -40.92 31.80
CA THR A 960 36.72 -40.47 30.45
C THR A 960 37.17 -39.01 30.47
N THR A 961 38.24 -38.71 29.80
CA THR A 961 38.66 -37.36 29.44
C THR A 961 38.54 -37.17 27.95
N TYR A 962 37.98 -36.08 27.50
CA TYR A 962 37.85 -35.74 26.08
C TYR A 962 39.03 -34.84 25.66
N TYR A 963 39.66 -35.24 24.58
CA TYR A 963 40.74 -34.48 23.93
C TYR A 963 40.22 -34.02 22.58
N THR A 964 39.91 -32.75 22.46
CA THR A 964 39.35 -32.15 21.26
C THR A 964 40.34 -31.18 20.63
N VAL A 965 40.58 -31.35 19.33
CA VAL A 965 41.51 -30.51 18.59
C VAL A 965 40.69 -29.51 17.72
N TYR A 966 41.05 -28.24 17.85
CA TYR A 966 40.51 -27.16 17.06
C TYR A 966 41.54 -26.62 16.08
N LYS A 967 41.07 -26.24 14.91
CA LYS A 967 41.88 -25.59 13.86
C LYS A 967 42.27 -24.15 14.27
N PRO A 968 43.22 -23.52 13.53
CA PRO A 968 43.58 -22.11 13.77
C PRO A 968 42.42 -21.11 13.66
N ASP A 969 41.34 -21.44 12.92
CA ASP A 969 40.13 -20.66 12.80
C ASP A 969 39.13 -20.89 13.95
N GLY A 970 39.47 -21.76 14.91
CA GLY A 970 38.59 -22.14 16.02
C GLY A 970 37.57 -23.24 15.72
N ALA A 971 37.50 -23.74 14.47
CA ALA A 971 36.60 -24.82 14.14
C ALA A 971 37.11 -26.18 14.64
N HIS A 972 36.18 -27.05 15.04
CA HIS A 972 36.47 -28.42 15.44
C HIS A 972 37.20 -29.18 14.32
N LEU A 973 38.27 -29.88 14.66
CA LEU A 973 38.97 -30.76 13.73
C LEU A 973 38.69 -32.24 14.00
N ASN A 974 38.99 -32.71 15.19
CA ASN A 974 38.81 -34.11 15.61
C ASN A 974 38.84 -34.23 17.13
N SER A 975 38.31 -35.34 17.66
CA SER A 975 38.33 -35.60 19.10
C SER A 975 38.48 -37.09 19.45
N VAL A 976 38.96 -37.38 20.64
CA VAL A 976 39.02 -38.71 21.23
C VAL A 976 38.69 -38.67 22.72
N GLY A 977 37.94 -39.63 23.22
CA GLY A 977 37.76 -39.89 24.66
C GLY A 977 38.70 -41.00 25.13
N ALA A 978 39.37 -40.78 26.24
CA ALA A 978 40.28 -41.77 26.83
C ALA A 978 39.94 -41.96 28.30
N THR A 979 40.08 -43.21 28.80
CA THR A 979 40.04 -43.56 30.23
C THR A 979 41.42 -43.86 30.76
N SER A 980 42.32 -44.26 29.90
CA SER A 980 43.75 -44.62 30.21
C SER A 980 44.72 -44.12 29.13
N GLU A 981 44.64 -44.67 27.95
CA GLU A 981 45.50 -44.42 26.81
C GLU A 981 44.70 -44.19 25.55
N ALA A 982 45.12 -43.30 24.68
CA ALA A 982 44.49 -43.08 23.39
C ALA A 982 45.44 -42.42 22.39
N THR A 983 45.17 -42.63 21.11
CA THR A 983 45.84 -41.94 20.03
C THR A 983 44.79 -41.23 19.15
N LEU A 984 44.94 -39.92 19.01
CA LEU A 984 44.10 -39.11 18.10
C LEU A 984 44.95 -38.77 16.87
N SER A 985 44.66 -39.43 15.77
CA SER A 985 45.30 -39.16 14.49
C SER A 985 44.67 -37.93 13.81
N LEU A 986 45.54 -37.01 13.38
CA LEU A 986 45.19 -35.76 12.69
C LEU A 986 45.91 -35.76 11.34
N SER A 987 45.34 -36.49 10.39
CA SER A 987 45.92 -36.65 9.05
C SER A 987 45.61 -35.44 8.19
N ASN A 988 46.59 -34.95 7.42
CA ASN A 988 46.44 -33.90 6.44
C ASN A 988 45.84 -32.62 7.07
N LEU A 989 46.53 -31.99 7.99
CA LEU A 989 46.08 -30.76 8.65
C LEU A 989 45.60 -29.74 7.61
N PRO A 990 44.37 -29.19 7.72
CA PRO A 990 43.75 -28.36 6.68
C PRO A 990 44.35 -26.97 6.53
N ALA A 991 45.06 -26.46 7.52
CA ALA A 991 45.64 -25.12 7.53
C ALA A 991 46.97 -25.04 8.24
N THR A 992 47.82 -24.12 7.84
CA THR A 992 49.03 -23.75 8.61
C THR A 992 48.64 -22.75 9.70
N GLY A 993 49.03 -23.02 10.94
CA GLY A 993 48.74 -22.14 12.07
C GLY A 993 48.78 -22.84 13.42
N THR A 994 48.29 -22.17 14.44
CA THR A 994 48.23 -22.69 15.81
C THR A 994 46.96 -23.48 16.02
N TYR A 995 47.09 -24.75 16.29
CA TYR A 995 45.98 -25.64 16.68
C TYR A 995 45.84 -25.64 18.19
N THR A 996 44.61 -25.79 18.68
CA THR A 996 44.34 -25.88 20.13
C THR A 996 43.82 -27.26 20.46
N ILE A 997 44.41 -27.88 21.45
CA ILE A 997 43.92 -29.12 22.06
C ILE A 997 43.20 -28.74 23.35
N TYR A 998 41.92 -28.96 23.37
CA TYR A 998 41.11 -28.78 24.56
C TYR A 998 40.94 -30.11 25.26
N VAL A 999 41.33 -30.14 26.53
CA VAL A 999 41.31 -31.33 27.39
C VAL A 999 40.27 -31.12 28.47
N ASP A 1000 39.21 -31.92 28.40
CA ASP A 1000 38.00 -31.76 29.23
C ASP A 1000 37.69 -33.08 29.98
N PRO A 1001 38.09 -33.18 31.25
CA PRO A 1001 37.76 -34.33 32.07
C PRO A 1001 36.25 -34.37 32.35
N TYR A 1002 35.66 -35.55 32.18
CA TYR A 1002 34.22 -35.74 32.43
C TYR A 1002 33.82 -35.27 33.81
N TYR A 1003 32.75 -34.47 33.92
CA TYR A 1003 32.32 -33.79 35.15
C TYR A 1003 33.40 -32.91 35.84
N GLY A 1004 34.42 -32.50 35.11
CA GLY A 1004 35.46 -31.60 35.62
C GLY A 1004 36.38 -32.27 36.66
N GLU A 1005 36.58 -33.52 36.56
CA GLU A 1005 37.41 -34.30 37.50
C GLU A 1005 38.88 -33.94 37.37
N THR A 1006 39.69 -34.28 38.37
CA THR A 1006 41.14 -34.03 38.29
C THR A 1006 41.81 -35.05 37.36
N LEU A 1007 42.86 -34.61 36.70
CA LEU A 1007 43.52 -35.39 35.64
C LEU A 1007 45.03 -35.26 35.78
N SER A 1008 45.73 -36.36 35.59
CA SER A 1008 47.13 -36.35 35.20
C SER A 1008 47.29 -37.23 33.96
N ALA A 1009 47.93 -36.72 32.91
CA ALA A 1009 48.15 -37.47 31.65
C ALA A 1009 49.46 -37.02 31.00
N GLN A 1010 50.15 -37.96 30.36
CA GLN A 1010 51.27 -37.67 29.50
C GLN A 1010 50.77 -37.49 28.05
N LEU A 1011 51.12 -36.39 27.46
CA LEU A 1011 50.75 -36.01 26.11
C LEU A 1011 51.96 -35.92 25.21
N THR A 1012 51.95 -36.60 24.10
CA THR A 1012 53.02 -36.55 23.11
C THR A 1012 52.40 -36.24 21.75
N LEU A 1013 52.90 -35.23 21.09
CA LEU A 1013 52.55 -34.93 19.71
C LEU A 1013 53.62 -35.55 18.79
N THR A 1014 53.28 -36.63 18.11
CA THR A 1014 54.19 -37.28 17.15
C THR A 1014 53.88 -36.79 15.73
N SER A 1015 54.90 -36.41 14.97
CA SER A 1015 54.76 -36.07 13.56
C SER A 1015 55.25 -37.24 12.72
N SER A 1016 54.40 -37.77 11.85
CA SER A 1016 54.84 -38.65 10.79
C SER A 1016 55.64 -37.82 9.77
N LYS A 1017 56.90 -38.22 9.52
CA LYS A 1017 57.73 -37.61 8.47
C LYS A 1017 57.11 -37.83 7.10
#